data_50ce4b6780c569a5ce9d0c7e4418f7d9
#
_entry.id   50ce4b6780c569a5ce9d0c7e4418f7d9
#
_cell.length_a   1.000
_cell.length_b   1.000
_cell.length_c   1.000
_cell.angle_alpha   90.00
_cell.angle_beta   90.00
_cell.angle_gamma   90.00
#
_symmetry.space_group_name_H-M   'P 1'
#
loop_
_entity.id
_entity.type
_entity.pdbx_description
1 polymer ?
#
loop_
_entity_poly.entity_id
_entity_poly.type
_entity_poly.pdbx_seq_one_letter_code
_entity_poly.pdbx_strand_id
1 'polypeptide(L)'
;MSLIVQLFEKCLSPNNQIRQTGEQELFNYSAQNFYKALSDCCSIIVNNESPMNIRQFSGTFIKYIFSNDIYTSQWNKLSLEQIEFIKNNLMGSLASEKQEIRQASSLAIAALAKIELPKGWNVIEVLSNTSHHENNNYRITSLITFKNIVDFMKSNLKQEDINTILCSFMDNMDLKLNQSVIYQATYEFQYIIPYIENNFKNEKQREYIIDSLNNLLNMNYIQQVALNETIQKCILIDFIEILRHYTKYIQKSFNKIAETTFRYFHCNNEGLAALSVEIWSTLCDGELELKTNFITSNYQDTLAQSLIRIFQEREKNLLDGEDTLNLTKASMILISCLAQVGNKNLVDRMLSYISECLNNEIMKKADINFQNMTKEEKINALFIKQNAFLIYRGVLSYEKINSEIIMSSLQKIILELKNINSLPIGESIAYCLLYICKYHFNLINEEKKIFEEFLEQILQLLEMHIENKKIEFIFLYVMKYIIMKGNPQYFDKYLTIIINTLMKIAYSKNSYNKDCNLALYSLYLTGKIIENCENTDENIKIIQMFFSKLYSLFQESLNKNNFNTQEEQNNYQNGIISIITSCSIFKKITMNALQITSVYKLIEQSIIQRNELFQEAICCLGSLANFGWELFSNINDQVMNYVLISLDDKRDFTLCFQGIIAASDIIMSSGRENIIIIPKLMDKVQKIINDPDIPRGLKIKCFMLYTDIFILSDSSIGEYLPDVMQLIVDGMNSSMDPPNKDMDIDTREYLGEFREKICELLTGIFLFLTEHNQANVFSQYIDGFIKYISKIVEPEYNPSMSLIAEVAGLLGDFYKFFKGSMNLYLNKNSLNIIFQKLEESKDPEHKEILLYIQQTFSDFYSNY
;
A
#
# COMPACT_ATOMS: atom_id res chain seq x y z
N MET A 1 5.87 7.53 51.64
CA MET A 1 5.60 7.33 50.21
C MET A 1 4.61 6.18 50.05
N SER A 2 3.56 6.32 49.26
CA SER A 2 2.63 5.19 49.00
C SER A 2 3.37 4.11 48.20
N LEU A 3 2.99 2.84 48.38
CA LEU A 3 3.62 1.72 47.68
C LEU A 3 3.57 1.92 46.13
N ILE A 4 2.49 2.47 45.61
CA ILE A 4 2.33 2.69 44.18
C ILE A 4 3.33 3.72 43.63
N VAL A 5 3.71 4.75 44.43
CA VAL A 5 4.73 5.73 44.01
C VAL A 5 6.10 5.06 43.88
N GLN A 6 6.45 4.18 44.81
CA GLN A 6 7.72 3.41 44.75
C GLN A 6 7.76 2.49 43.52
N LEU A 7 6.60 1.89 43.16
CA LEU A 7 6.47 1.07 41.95
C LEU A 7 6.64 1.92 40.68
N PHE A 8 6.06 3.11 40.64
CA PHE A 8 6.21 4.03 39.52
C PHE A 8 7.66 4.51 39.35
N GLU A 9 8.37 4.79 40.43
CA GLU A 9 9.79 5.15 40.41
C GLU A 9 10.64 4.00 39.81
N LYS A 10 10.34 2.73 40.16
CA LYS A 10 10.98 1.57 39.51
C LYS A 10 10.69 1.49 38.03
N CYS A 11 9.41 1.66 37.61
CA CYS A 11 9.01 1.63 36.22
C CYS A 11 9.64 2.76 35.38
N LEU A 12 9.93 3.90 35.98
CA LEU A 12 10.59 5.04 35.33
C LEU A 12 12.13 4.96 35.39
N SER A 13 12.70 3.90 35.94
CA SER A 13 14.14 3.73 36.04
C SER A 13 14.81 3.60 34.66
N PRO A 14 15.94 4.26 34.41
CA PRO A 14 16.73 4.06 33.20
C PRO A 14 17.34 2.66 33.09
N ASN A 15 17.43 1.92 34.21
CA ASN A 15 17.94 0.56 34.23
C ASN A 15 16.83 -0.42 33.82
N ASN A 16 17.05 -1.14 32.71
CA ASN A 16 16.07 -2.08 32.13
C ASN A 16 15.62 -3.16 33.11
N GLN A 17 16.54 -3.69 33.92
CA GLN A 17 16.21 -4.78 34.84
C GLN A 17 15.32 -4.28 35.99
N ILE A 18 15.61 -3.09 36.54
CA ILE A 18 14.78 -2.46 37.57
C ILE A 18 13.41 -2.13 37.00
N ARG A 19 13.36 -1.59 35.77
CA ARG A 19 12.12 -1.24 35.10
C ARG A 19 11.22 -2.47 34.87
N GLN A 20 11.76 -3.54 34.30
CA GLN A 20 10.99 -4.78 34.08
C GLN A 20 10.47 -5.39 35.39
N THR A 21 11.29 -5.38 36.45
CA THR A 21 10.86 -5.81 37.80
C THR A 21 9.74 -4.93 38.33
N GLY A 22 9.88 -3.61 38.19
CA GLY A 22 8.87 -2.63 38.62
C GLY A 22 7.55 -2.79 37.89
N GLU A 23 7.58 -3.01 36.55
CA GLU A 23 6.41 -3.28 35.73
C GLU A 23 5.69 -4.55 36.21
N GLN A 24 6.41 -5.65 36.42
CA GLN A 24 5.82 -6.91 36.90
C GLN A 24 5.21 -6.77 38.30
N GLU A 25 5.88 -6.09 39.23
CA GLU A 25 5.36 -5.81 40.57
C GLU A 25 4.12 -4.91 40.54
N LEU A 26 4.10 -3.90 39.65
CA LEU A 26 2.96 -3.01 39.46
C LEU A 26 1.74 -3.77 38.90
N PHE A 27 1.94 -4.67 37.93
CA PHE A 27 0.89 -5.54 37.43
C PHE A 27 0.32 -6.43 38.51
N ASN A 28 1.17 -7.12 39.27
CA ASN A 28 0.74 -7.99 40.34
C ASN A 28 -0.03 -7.20 41.42
N TYR A 29 0.45 -6.02 41.78
CA TYR A 29 -0.23 -5.14 42.74
C TYR A 29 -1.60 -4.70 42.25
N SER A 30 -1.71 -4.28 40.99
CA SER A 30 -2.98 -3.83 40.40
C SER A 30 -3.98 -4.96 40.25
N ALA A 31 -3.52 -6.19 39.94
CA ALA A 31 -4.38 -7.34 39.85
C ALA A 31 -4.98 -7.77 41.22
N GLN A 32 -4.19 -7.63 42.29
CA GLN A 32 -4.62 -8.01 43.64
C GLN A 32 -5.41 -6.91 44.37
N ASN A 33 -5.12 -5.65 44.07
CA ASN A 33 -5.66 -4.47 44.76
C ASN A 33 -6.23 -3.45 43.76
N PHE A 34 -7.08 -3.89 42.86
CA PHE A 34 -7.52 -3.14 41.67
C PHE A 34 -8.08 -1.76 41.98
N TYR A 35 -9.10 -1.66 42.87
CA TYR A 35 -9.67 -0.37 43.27
C TYR A 35 -8.65 0.53 43.95
N LYS A 36 -7.84 -0.03 44.86
CA LYS A 36 -6.82 0.72 45.60
C LYS A 36 -5.78 1.32 44.64
N ALA A 37 -5.31 0.54 43.67
CA ALA A 37 -4.38 1.01 42.65
C ALA A 37 -4.95 2.18 41.84
N LEU A 38 -6.20 2.05 41.35
CA LEU A 38 -6.87 3.11 40.61
C LEU A 38 -7.12 4.36 41.46
N SER A 39 -7.59 4.22 42.70
CA SER A 39 -7.88 5.35 43.58
C SER A 39 -6.59 6.09 43.95
N ASP A 40 -5.51 5.38 44.22
CA ASP A 40 -4.19 6.00 44.49
C ASP A 40 -3.68 6.74 43.22
N CYS A 41 -3.80 6.15 42.04
CA CYS A 41 -3.45 6.84 40.80
C CYS A 41 -4.26 8.14 40.61
N CYS A 42 -5.58 8.08 40.79
CA CYS A 42 -6.44 9.26 40.69
C CYS A 42 -6.07 10.34 41.71
N SER A 43 -5.76 9.95 42.93
CA SER A 43 -5.30 10.89 43.98
C SER A 43 -3.94 11.53 43.66
N ILE A 44 -3.02 10.77 43.04
CA ILE A 44 -1.71 11.26 42.62
C ILE A 44 -1.87 12.26 41.44
N ILE A 45 -2.71 11.98 40.47
CA ILE A 45 -2.92 12.85 39.31
C ILE A 45 -3.37 14.26 39.73
N VAL A 46 -4.30 14.35 40.69
CA VAL A 46 -4.88 15.62 41.12
C VAL A 46 -3.98 16.33 42.15
N ASN A 47 -3.06 15.61 42.83
CA ASN A 47 -2.19 16.18 43.82
C ASN A 47 -1.04 16.99 43.21
N ASN A 48 -1.08 18.33 43.35
CA ASN A 48 -0.07 19.24 42.80
C ASN A 48 1.32 19.15 43.48
N GLU A 49 1.41 18.55 44.64
CA GLU A 49 2.69 18.34 45.35
C GLU A 49 3.44 17.11 44.88
N SER A 50 2.77 16.20 44.16
CA SER A 50 3.40 15.01 43.58
C SER A 50 4.29 15.38 42.38
N PRO A 51 5.46 14.72 42.20
CA PRO A 51 6.34 14.96 41.05
C PRO A 51 5.60 14.79 39.71
N MET A 52 5.89 15.68 38.76
CA MET A 52 5.17 15.74 37.49
C MET A 52 5.22 14.41 36.70
N ASN A 53 6.40 13.78 36.62
CA ASN A 53 6.59 12.47 35.95
C ASN A 53 5.74 11.36 36.59
N ILE A 54 5.58 11.37 37.90
CA ILE A 54 4.76 10.41 38.66
C ILE A 54 3.26 10.66 38.37
N ARG A 55 2.84 11.94 38.36
CA ARG A 55 1.47 12.32 37.99
C ARG A 55 1.13 11.89 36.57
N GLN A 56 2.00 12.18 35.61
CA GLN A 56 1.84 11.81 34.23
C GLN A 56 1.80 10.29 34.05
N PHE A 57 2.71 9.56 34.72
CA PHE A 57 2.74 8.10 34.68
C PHE A 57 1.46 7.49 35.25
N SER A 58 0.89 8.08 36.32
CA SER A 58 -0.39 7.66 36.89
C SER A 58 -1.52 7.68 35.85
N GLY A 59 -1.65 8.77 35.06
CA GLY A 59 -2.64 8.86 33.98
C GLY A 59 -2.40 7.85 32.87
N THR A 60 -1.13 7.67 32.47
CA THR A 60 -0.75 6.67 31.47
C THR A 60 -1.06 5.24 31.94
N PHE A 61 -0.82 4.96 33.24
CA PHE A 61 -1.14 3.66 33.81
C PHE A 61 -2.64 3.39 33.88
N ILE A 62 -3.44 4.40 34.25
CA ILE A 62 -4.92 4.29 34.20
C ILE A 62 -5.40 3.98 32.77
N LYS A 63 -4.86 4.72 31.77
CA LYS A 63 -5.15 4.44 30.36
C LYS A 63 -4.82 3.00 30.00
N TYR A 64 -3.65 2.50 30.40
CA TYR A 64 -3.24 1.11 30.16
C TYR A 64 -4.24 0.10 30.76
N ILE A 65 -4.64 0.31 32.04
CA ILE A 65 -5.63 -0.54 32.71
C ILE A 65 -6.94 -0.62 31.89
N PHE A 66 -7.49 0.51 31.47
CA PHE A 66 -8.77 0.54 30.74
C PHE A 66 -8.65 0.11 29.26
N SER A 67 -7.45 0.10 28.70
CA SER A 67 -7.19 -0.42 27.36
C SER A 67 -7.00 -1.94 27.34
N ASN A 68 -6.88 -2.59 28.49
CA ASN A 68 -6.65 -4.05 28.58
C ASN A 68 -7.89 -4.76 29.10
N ASP A 69 -8.47 -5.62 28.27
CA ASP A 69 -9.74 -6.30 28.57
C ASP A 69 -9.67 -7.22 29.82
N ILE A 70 -8.47 -7.64 30.24
CA ILE A 70 -8.25 -8.43 31.47
C ILE A 70 -8.85 -7.73 32.70
N TYR A 71 -8.79 -6.40 32.77
CA TYR A 71 -9.26 -5.62 33.90
C TYR A 71 -10.74 -5.25 33.83
N THR A 72 -11.42 -5.46 32.70
CA THR A 72 -12.84 -5.13 32.52
C THR A 72 -13.73 -5.89 33.52
N SER A 73 -13.41 -7.16 33.79
CA SER A 73 -14.15 -7.97 34.78
C SER A 73 -14.01 -7.45 36.20
N GLN A 74 -12.86 -6.88 36.57
CA GLN A 74 -12.61 -6.31 37.89
C GLN A 74 -13.29 -4.92 38.01
N TRP A 75 -13.27 -4.11 36.96
CA TRP A 75 -13.99 -2.85 36.89
C TRP A 75 -15.49 -3.03 37.13
N ASN A 76 -16.10 -4.02 36.50
CA ASN A 76 -17.53 -4.30 36.61
C ASN A 76 -17.96 -4.80 38.02
N LYS A 77 -17.02 -5.13 38.92
CA LYS A 77 -17.29 -5.54 40.31
C LYS A 77 -17.22 -4.36 41.29
N LEU A 78 -16.81 -3.18 40.87
CA LEU A 78 -16.72 -1.99 41.71
C LEU A 78 -18.13 -1.46 42.09
N SER A 79 -18.25 -0.85 43.27
CA SER A 79 -19.45 -0.15 43.65
C SER A 79 -19.62 1.15 42.83
N LEU A 80 -20.86 1.64 42.76
CA LEU A 80 -21.16 2.92 42.06
C LEU A 80 -20.36 4.07 42.67
N GLU A 81 -20.20 4.13 44.01
CA GLU A 81 -19.39 5.16 44.66
C GLU A 81 -17.92 5.12 44.25
N GLN A 82 -17.38 3.89 44.10
CA GLN A 82 -15.98 3.73 43.66
C GLN A 82 -15.80 4.16 42.21
N ILE A 83 -16.73 3.82 41.33
CA ILE A 83 -16.73 4.21 39.93
C ILE A 83 -16.80 5.74 39.80
N GLU A 84 -17.75 6.36 40.53
CA GLU A 84 -17.94 7.81 40.51
C GLU A 84 -16.72 8.57 41.07
N PHE A 85 -16.07 8.04 42.13
CA PHE A 85 -14.84 8.60 42.64
C PHE A 85 -13.74 8.68 41.55
N ILE A 86 -13.55 7.62 40.79
CA ILE A 86 -12.54 7.56 39.70
C ILE A 86 -12.91 8.53 38.57
N LYS A 87 -14.17 8.51 38.11
CA LYS A 87 -14.69 9.41 37.07
C LYS A 87 -14.49 10.89 37.43
N ASN A 88 -14.88 11.26 38.65
CA ASN A 88 -14.80 12.66 39.11
C ASN A 88 -13.36 13.16 39.23
N ASN A 89 -12.45 12.32 39.74
CA ASN A 89 -11.04 12.70 39.82
C ASN A 89 -10.38 12.84 38.46
N LEU A 90 -10.68 11.95 37.51
CA LEU A 90 -10.19 12.05 36.13
C LEU A 90 -10.73 13.31 35.44
N MET A 91 -12.02 13.60 35.58
CA MET A 91 -12.62 14.82 35.01
C MET A 91 -12.03 16.09 35.68
N GLY A 92 -11.84 16.07 36.97
CA GLY A 92 -11.19 17.17 37.71
C GLY A 92 -9.74 17.44 37.28
N SER A 93 -9.02 16.41 36.87
CA SER A 93 -7.62 16.53 36.43
C SER A 93 -7.45 17.23 35.08
N LEU A 94 -8.52 17.34 34.27
CA LEU A 94 -8.53 18.14 33.04
C LEU A 94 -8.31 19.65 33.30
N ALA A 95 -8.49 20.12 34.55
CA ALA A 95 -8.23 21.48 34.97
C ALA A 95 -6.75 21.78 35.26
N SER A 96 -5.89 20.76 35.27
CA SER A 96 -4.48 20.92 35.65
C SER A 96 -3.80 22.05 34.86
N GLU A 97 -2.99 22.85 35.50
CA GLU A 97 -2.15 23.87 34.84
C GLU A 97 -1.11 23.23 33.90
N LYS A 98 -0.68 22.00 34.22
CA LYS A 98 0.35 21.25 33.45
C LYS A 98 -0.28 20.52 32.28
N GLN A 99 0.23 20.80 31.08
CA GLN A 99 -0.27 20.22 29.83
C GLN A 99 -0.12 18.68 29.82
N GLU A 100 0.99 18.16 30.31
CA GLU A 100 1.30 16.72 30.31
C GLU A 100 0.30 15.94 31.18
N ILE A 101 -0.18 16.55 32.27
CA ILE A 101 -1.20 15.95 33.13
C ILE A 101 -2.55 15.96 32.42
N ARG A 102 -2.91 17.07 31.76
CA ARG A 102 -4.16 17.15 30.98
C ARG A 102 -4.20 16.11 29.87
N GLN A 103 -3.08 15.93 29.16
CA GLN A 103 -2.98 14.92 28.08
C GLN A 103 -3.11 13.49 28.63
N ALA A 104 -2.40 13.15 29.69
CA ALA A 104 -2.47 11.83 30.30
C ALA A 104 -3.90 11.52 30.84
N SER A 105 -4.55 12.51 31.43
CA SER A 105 -5.93 12.41 31.93
C SER A 105 -6.92 12.24 30.78
N SER A 106 -6.75 13.00 29.71
CA SER A 106 -7.57 12.90 28.49
C SER A 106 -7.55 11.49 27.89
N LEU A 107 -6.35 10.88 27.80
CA LEU A 107 -6.21 9.50 27.32
C LEU A 107 -6.86 8.48 28.26
N ALA A 108 -6.73 8.70 29.59
CA ALA A 108 -7.35 7.83 30.60
C ALA A 108 -8.89 7.89 30.55
N ILE A 109 -9.44 9.10 30.37
CA ILE A 109 -10.89 9.33 30.19
C ILE A 109 -11.38 8.66 28.91
N ALA A 110 -10.65 8.79 27.81
CA ALA A 110 -11.04 8.17 26.54
C ALA A 110 -11.06 6.64 26.62
N ALA A 111 -10.04 6.03 27.27
CA ALA A 111 -10.01 4.60 27.49
C ALA A 111 -11.18 4.13 28.40
N LEU A 112 -11.50 4.89 29.45
CA LEU A 112 -12.65 4.60 30.33
C LEU A 112 -13.98 4.79 29.60
N ALA A 113 -14.09 5.78 28.69
CA ALA A 113 -15.28 6.04 27.90
C ALA A 113 -15.65 4.83 27.02
N LYS A 114 -14.67 4.11 26.48
CA LYS A 114 -14.90 2.85 25.73
C LYS A 114 -15.75 1.84 26.54
N ILE A 115 -15.54 1.80 27.87
CA ILE A 115 -16.21 0.85 28.77
C ILE A 115 -17.54 1.42 29.30
N GLU A 116 -17.58 2.70 29.63
CA GLU A 116 -18.66 3.30 30.40
C GLU A 116 -19.68 4.08 29.57
N LEU A 117 -19.32 4.60 28.38
CA LEU A 117 -20.26 5.29 27.51
C LEU A 117 -21.42 4.39 27.07
N PRO A 118 -21.21 3.10 26.69
CA PRO A 118 -22.30 2.20 26.40
C PRO A 118 -23.23 1.92 27.59
N LYS A 119 -22.76 2.13 28.83
CA LYS A 119 -23.53 1.95 30.07
C LYS A 119 -24.24 3.23 30.53
N GLY A 120 -24.13 4.33 29.75
CA GLY A 120 -24.84 5.57 30.01
C GLY A 120 -24.03 6.64 30.75
N TRP A 121 -22.71 6.56 30.73
CA TRP A 121 -21.87 7.66 31.21
C TRP A 121 -22.02 8.91 30.31
N ASN A 122 -22.47 10.02 30.86
CA ASN A 122 -22.73 11.27 30.12
C ASN A 122 -21.47 12.11 29.85
N VAL A 123 -20.33 11.47 29.69
CA VAL A 123 -19.03 12.16 29.51
C VAL A 123 -19.00 13.13 28.32
N ILE A 124 -19.70 12.81 27.22
CA ILE A 124 -19.76 13.67 26.03
C ILE A 124 -20.45 15.00 26.35
N GLU A 125 -21.58 14.96 27.06
CA GLU A 125 -22.30 16.16 27.45
C GLU A 125 -21.48 17.03 28.44
N VAL A 126 -20.83 16.39 29.43
CA VAL A 126 -19.96 17.08 30.38
C VAL A 126 -18.78 17.76 29.67
N LEU A 127 -18.12 17.06 28.74
CA LEU A 127 -17.04 17.64 27.93
C LEU A 127 -17.52 18.75 27.00
N SER A 128 -18.72 18.65 26.45
CA SER A 128 -19.33 19.71 25.65
C SER A 128 -19.52 20.98 26.49
N ASN A 129 -20.07 20.84 27.69
CA ASN A 129 -20.20 21.98 28.61
C ASN A 129 -18.85 22.58 28.98
N THR A 130 -17.84 21.75 29.25
CA THR A 130 -16.49 22.24 29.59
C THR A 130 -15.75 22.83 28.37
N SER A 131 -16.09 22.44 27.15
CA SER A 131 -15.54 23.04 25.93
C SER A 131 -15.99 24.52 25.73
N HIS A 132 -16.98 24.99 26.47
CA HIS A 132 -17.47 26.38 26.49
C HIS A 132 -17.06 27.16 27.76
N HIS A 133 -16.22 26.57 28.60
CA HIS A 133 -15.78 27.18 29.85
C HIS A 133 -14.94 28.44 29.60
N GLU A 134 -14.96 29.42 30.50
CA GLU A 134 -14.16 30.66 30.40
C GLU A 134 -12.63 30.39 30.38
N ASN A 135 -12.16 29.36 31.07
CA ASN A 135 -10.77 28.97 31.10
C ASN A 135 -10.39 28.18 29.82
N ASN A 136 -9.48 28.76 29.04
CA ASN A 136 -9.00 28.18 27.78
C ASN A 136 -8.38 26.79 27.95
N ASN A 137 -7.74 26.48 29.09
CA ASN A 137 -7.18 25.15 29.34
C ASN A 137 -8.26 24.07 29.36
N TYR A 138 -9.43 24.36 29.95
CA TYR A 138 -10.56 23.44 29.93
C TYR A 138 -11.09 23.22 28.52
N ARG A 139 -11.26 24.32 27.75
CA ARG A 139 -11.69 24.24 26.34
C ARG A 139 -10.78 23.33 25.54
N ILE A 140 -9.48 23.65 25.56
CA ILE A 140 -8.43 22.92 24.84
C ILE A 140 -8.44 21.42 25.22
N THR A 141 -8.50 21.15 26.53
CA THR A 141 -8.42 19.77 26.99
C THR A 141 -9.67 18.97 26.66
N SER A 142 -10.85 19.62 26.65
CA SER A 142 -12.09 18.97 26.21
C SER A 142 -12.04 18.57 24.74
N LEU A 143 -11.50 19.43 23.87
CA LEU A 143 -11.32 19.13 22.45
C LEU A 143 -10.35 17.96 22.21
N ILE A 144 -9.21 17.94 22.93
CA ILE A 144 -8.26 16.81 22.90
C ILE A 144 -8.93 15.52 23.40
N THR A 145 -9.76 15.63 24.45
CA THR A 145 -10.45 14.46 25.01
C THR A 145 -11.50 13.91 24.04
N PHE A 146 -12.22 14.75 23.33
CA PHE A 146 -13.14 14.33 22.28
C PHE A 146 -12.43 13.56 21.17
N LYS A 147 -11.31 14.10 20.66
CA LYS A 147 -10.49 13.40 19.67
C LYS A 147 -10.06 12.02 20.17
N ASN A 148 -9.56 11.95 21.40
CA ASN A 148 -9.15 10.67 21.98
C ASN A 148 -10.32 9.69 22.16
N ILE A 149 -11.52 10.16 22.55
CA ILE A 149 -12.73 9.32 22.63
C ILE A 149 -13.08 8.78 21.26
N VAL A 150 -13.05 9.62 20.22
CA VAL A 150 -13.33 9.18 18.83
C VAL A 150 -12.33 8.12 18.38
N ASP A 151 -11.02 8.30 18.65
CA ASP A 151 -9.99 7.32 18.32
C ASP A 151 -10.20 5.96 19.02
N PHE A 152 -10.64 5.98 20.29
CA PHE A 152 -10.88 4.75 21.05
C PHE A 152 -12.20 4.06 20.66
N MET A 153 -13.24 4.82 20.33
CA MET A 153 -14.58 4.32 20.06
C MET A 153 -14.81 4.04 18.57
N LYS A 154 -14.16 4.79 17.69
CA LYS A 154 -14.32 4.71 16.22
C LYS A 154 -15.80 4.71 15.81
N SER A 155 -16.20 3.74 14.99
CA SER A 155 -17.59 3.59 14.52
C SER A 155 -18.63 3.21 15.60
N ASN A 156 -18.21 2.99 16.86
CA ASN A 156 -19.12 2.61 17.94
C ASN A 156 -19.81 3.80 18.64
N LEU A 157 -19.49 5.06 18.26
CA LEU A 157 -20.17 6.24 18.75
C LEU A 157 -21.56 6.37 18.14
N LYS A 158 -22.55 6.80 18.94
CA LYS A 158 -23.87 7.13 18.45
C LYS A 158 -23.82 8.44 17.66
N GLN A 159 -24.71 8.61 16.68
CA GLN A 159 -24.77 9.82 15.87
C GLN A 159 -25.03 11.09 16.70
N GLU A 160 -25.79 10.98 17.80
CA GLU A 160 -26.07 12.09 18.72
C GLU A 160 -24.77 12.56 19.41
N ASP A 161 -23.94 11.61 19.84
CA ASP A 161 -22.63 11.91 20.45
C ASP A 161 -21.69 12.59 19.44
N ILE A 162 -21.64 12.08 18.21
CA ILE A 162 -20.86 12.67 17.10
C ILE A 162 -21.34 14.09 16.82
N ASN A 163 -22.65 14.34 16.78
CA ASN A 163 -23.20 15.68 16.57
C ASN A 163 -22.80 16.64 17.69
N THR A 164 -22.84 16.20 18.96
CA THR A 164 -22.45 17.00 20.12
C THR A 164 -20.95 17.35 20.07
N ILE A 165 -20.10 16.36 19.72
CA ILE A 165 -18.66 16.56 19.52
C ILE A 165 -18.43 17.57 18.39
N LEU A 166 -19.09 17.38 17.23
CA LEU A 166 -18.95 18.26 16.08
C LEU A 166 -19.34 19.70 16.41
N CYS A 167 -20.48 19.93 17.09
CA CYS A 167 -20.88 21.25 17.52
C CYS A 167 -19.83 21.89 18.45
N SER A 168 -19.28 21.12 19.40
CA SER A 168 -18.26 21.63 20.30
C SER A 168 -16.98 22.08 19.55
N PHE A 169 -16.58 21.39 18.45
CA PHE A 169 -15.47 21.82 17.61
C PHE A 169 -15.83 23.11 16.85
N MET A 170 -16.99 23.15 16.20
CA MET A 170 -17.41 24.32 15.41
C MET A 170 -17.56 25.59 16.27
N ASP A 171 -18.12 25.47 17.48
CA ASP A 171 -18.27 26.60 18.43
C ASP A 171 -16.92 27.13 18.95
N ASN A 172 -15.87 26.31 18.92
CA ASN A 172 -14.50 26.69 19.26
C ASN A 172 -13.67 27.19 18.07
N MET A 173 -14.26 27.26 16.88
CA MET A 173 -13.68 27.87 15.68
C MET A 173 -14.23 29.29 15.42
N ASP A 174 -14.26 30.15 16.46
CA ASP A 174 -14.70 31.54 16.35
C ASP A 174 -13.52 32.49 16.61
N LEU A 175 -13.30 33.45 15.69
CA LEU A 175 -12.21 34.46 15.77
C LEU A 175 -12.23 35.32 17.03
N LYS A 176 -13.38 35.38 17.77
CA LYS A 176 -13.48 36.06 19.06
C LYS A 176 -12.73 35.32 20.19
N LEU A 177 -12.44 34.05 19.98
CA LEU A 177 -11.76 33.22 20.97
C LEU A 177 -10.24 33.38 20.92
N ASN A 178 -9.58 32.86 21.94
CA ASN A 178 -8.13 32.82 21.98
C ASN A 178 -7.59 31.96 20.84
N GLN A 179 -6.55 32.41 20.15
CA GLN A 179 -5.94 31.67 19.04
C GLN A 179 -5.45 30.26 19.42
N SER A 180 -5.07 30.03 20.69
CA SER A 180 -4.70 28.67 21.14
C SER A 180 -5.89 27.71 21.17
N VAL A 181 -7.12 28.21 21.43
CA VAL A 181 -8.35 27.42 21.39
C VAL A 181 -8.72 27.13 19.94
N ILE A 182 -8.67 28.15 19.07
CA ILE A 182 -8.95 27.98 17.62
C ILE A 182 -7.96 26.99 17.01
N TYR A 183 -6.66 27.12 17.35
CA TYR A 183 -5.63 26.18 16.91
C TYR A 183 -5.97 24.74 17.31
N GLN A 184 -6.32 24.53 18.59
CA GLN A 184 -6.62 23.18 19.05
C GLN A 184 -7.89 22.64 18.41
N ALA A 185 -8.91 23.48 18.20
CA ALA A 185 -10.14 23.07 17.52
C ALA A 185 -9.86 22.66 16.08
N THR A 186 -9.14 23.46 15.29
CA THR A 186 -8.81 23.12 13.91
C THR A 186 -7.82 21.95 13.82
N TYR A 187 -6.82 21.88 14.72
CA TYR A 187 -5.83 20.80 14.70
C TYR A 187 -6.42 19.42 15.03
N GLU A 188 -7.33 19.32 15.99
CA GLU A 188 -7.94 18.03 16.35
C GLU A 188 -9.12 17.67 15.45
N PHE A 189 -9.70 18.64 14.74
CA PHE A 189 -10.84 18.39 13.87
C PHE A 189 -10.54 17.44 12.73
N GLN A 190 -9.32 17.48 12.15
CA GLN A 190 -8.90 16.55 11.11
C GLN A 190 -9.12 15.08 11.50
N TYR A 191 -8.97 14.73 12.80
CA TYR A 191 -9.18 13.37 13.30
C TYR A 191 -10.66 13.00 13.51
N ILE A 192 -11.56 13.99 13.51
CA ILE A 192 -13.00 13.77 13.63
C ILE A 192 -13.64 13.59 12.25
N ILE A 193 -13.09 14.23 11.24
CA ILE A 193 -13.61 14.23 9.86
C ILE A 193 -13.98 12.81 9.37
N PRO A 194 -13.16 11.75 9.54
CA PRO A 194 -13.52 10.41 9.04
C PRO A 194 -14.85 9.84 9.59
N TYR A 195 -15.37 10.38 10.69
CA TYR A 195 -16.53 9.83 11.41
C TYR A 195 -17.83 10.66 11.24
N ILE A 196 -17.81 11.74 10.47
CA ILE A 196 -18.96 12.65 10.28
C ILE A 196 -19.65 12.46 8.92
N GLU A 197 -19.62 11.28 8.33
CA GLU A 197 -20.21 11.03 7.01
C GLU A 197 -21.70 11.39 6.95
N ASN A 198 -22.49 11.05 7.98
CA ASN A 198 -23.92 11.37 8.03
C ASN A 198 -24.18 12.88 8.04
N ASN A 199 -23.27 13.66 8.64
CA ASN A 199 -23.33 15.12 8.63
C ASN A 199 -23.01 15.67 7.23
N PHE A 200 -22.10 15.04 6.50
CA PHE A 200 -21.79 15.40 5.10
C PHE A 200 -22.88 14.95 4.12
N LYS A 201 -23.61 13.88 4.36
CA LYS A 201 -24.83 13.51 3.62
C LYS A 201 -25.92 14.59 3.73
N ASN A 202 -26.02 15.24 4.88
CA ASN A 202 -26.97 16.33 5.12
C ASN A 202 -26.43 17.66 4.55
N GLU A 203 -27.10 18.21 3.53
CA GLU A 203 -26.66 19.43 2.82
C GLU A 203 -26.48 20.62 3.78
N LYS A 204 -27.40 20.87 4.72
CA LYS A 204 -27.32 22.01 5.64
C LYS A 204 -26.13 21.87 6.62
N GLN A 205 -25.89 20.69 7.12
CA GLN A 205 -24.79 20.44 8.06
C GLN A 205 -23.45 20.53 7.34
N ARG A 206 -23.34 19.97 6.15
CA ARG A 206 -22.17 20.08 5.27
C ARG A 206 -21.84 21.54 4.98
N GLU A 207 -22.82 22.33 4.53
CA GLU A 207 -22.63 23.75 4.26
C GLU A 207 -22.17 24.50 5.52
N TYR A 208 -22.76 24.23 6.67
CA TYR A 208 -22.37 24.84 7.95
C TYR A 208 -20.89 24.56 8.28
N ILE A 209 -20.42 23.30 8.11
CA ILE A 209 -19.01 22.92 8.37
C ILE A 209 -18.09 23.67 7.41
N ILE A 210 -18.38 23.63 6.10
CA ILE A 210 -17.55 24.28 5.08
C ILE A 210 -17.52 25.79 5.28
N ASP A 211 -18.66 26.41 5.59
CA ASP A 211 -18.75 27.86 5.82
C ASP A 211 -17.99 28.27 7.08
N SER A 212 -18.03 27.47 8.15
CA SER A 212 -17.28 27.76 9.37
C SER A 212 -15.77 27.83 9.11
N LEU A 213 -15.22 26.82 8.40
CA LEU A 213 -13.80 26.78 8.02
C LEU A 213 -13.45 27.93 7.05
N ASN A 214 -14.25 28.15 6.02
CA ASN A 214 -14.02 29.23 5.06
C ASN A 214 -14.09 30.61 5.70
N ASN A 215 -15.03 30.84 6.63
CA ASN A 215 -15.16 32.13 7.30
C ASN A 215 -13.93 32.48 8.12
N LEU A 216 -13.29 31.51 8.79
CA LEU A 216 -12.03 31.75 9.49
C LEU A 216 -10.93 32.28 8.55
N LEU A 217 -10.76 31.65 7.38
CA LEU A 217 -9.77 32.08 6.39
C LEU A 217 -10.15 33.40 5.71
N ASN A 218 -11.44 33.63 5.40
CA ASN A 218 -11.93 34.84 4.75
C ASN A 218 -11.85 36.06 5.68
N MET A 219 -12.18 35.93 6.94
CA MET A 219 -12.12 37.01 7.93
C MET A 219 -10.69 37.44 8.20
N ASN A 220 -9.73 36.50 8.16
CA ASN A 220 -8.30 36.81 8.20
C ASN A 220 -7.91 37.77 7.05
N TYR A 221 -8.46 37.58 5.87
CA TYR A 221 -8.16 38.39 4.70
C TYR A 221 -8.90 39.74 4.67
N ILE A 222 -10.21 39.75 5.00
CA ILE A 222 -11.09 40.95 4.88
C ILE A 222 -10.96 41.88 6.07
N GLN A 223 -10.82 41.36 7.29
CA GLN A 223 -10.83 42.21 8.52
C GLN A 223 -9.42 42.47 9.08
N GLN A 224 -8.36 42.02 8.40
CA GLN A 224 -6.96 42.11 8.87
C GLN A 224 -6.76 41.57 10.29
N VAL A 225 -7.60 40.66 10.74
CA VAL A 225 -7.37 39.90 11.99
C VAL A 225 -6.28 38.88 11.67
N ALA A 226 -5.07 39.14 12.16
CA ALA A 226 -3.92 38.26 11.90
C ALA A 226 -4.13 36.87 12.53
N LEU A 227 -4.76 35.97 11.77
CA LEU A 227 -4.83 34.55 12.13
C LEU A 227 -3.44 33.92 12.03
N ASN A 228 -3.01 33.21 13.06
CA ASN A 228 -1.73 32.53 13.06
C ASN A 228 -1.62 31.60 11.84
N GLU A 229 -0.46 31.60 11.18
CA GLU A 229 -0.13 30.74 10.03
C GLU A 229 -0.41 29.25 10.30
N THR A 230 -0.11 28.82 11.53
CA THR A 230 -0.34 27.41 11.92
C THR A 230 -1.83 27.04 11.87
N ILE A 231 -2.70 27.95 12.28
CA ILE A 231 -4.17 27.75 12.20
C ILE A 231 -4.62 27.70 10.74
N GLN A 232 -4.09 28.59 9.89
CA GLN A 232 -4.40 28.57 8.46
C GLN A 232 -3.99 27.23 7.82
N LYS A 233 -2.80 26.70 8.20
CA LYS A 233 -2.37 25.37 7.75
C LYS A 233 -3.33 24.26 8.20
N CYS A 234 -3.76 24.28 9.47
CA CYS A 234 -4.74 23.30 9.96
C CYS A 234 -6.03 23.31 9.16
N ILE A 235 -6.58 24.50 8.87
CA ILE A 235 -7.83 24.61 8.11
C ILE A 235 -7.67 24.08 6.67
N LEU A 236 -6.52 24.35 6.02
CA LEU A 236 -6.25 23.81 4.67
C LEU A 236 -6.10 22.28 4.72
N ILE A 237 -5.51 21.73 5.77
CA ILE A 237 -5.44 20.28 6.01
C ILE A 237 -6.86 19.71 6.26
N ASP A 238 -7.71 20.41 7.02
CA ASP A 238 -9.11 20.00 7.21
C ASP A 238 -9.85 19.89 5.87
N PHE A 239 -9.61 20.83 4.92
CA PHE A 239 -10.20 20.71 3.58
C PHE A 239 -9.64 19.51 2.80
N ILE A 240 -8.36 19.20 2.93
CA ILE A 240 -7.76 18.00 2.32
C ILE A 240 -8.43 16.74 2.88
N GLU A 241 -8.59 16.64 4.20
CA GLU A 241 -9.24 15.47 4.83
C GLU A 241 -10.73 15.38 4.45
N ILE A 242 -11.44 16.49 4.38
CA ILE A 242 -12.82 16.54 3.89
C ILE A 242 -12.92 16.00 2.46
N LEU A 243 -12.03 16.41 1.57
CA LEU A 243 -12.01 15.91 0.19
C LEU A 243 -11.67 14.43 0.12
N ARG A 244 -10.67 13.99 0.90
CA ARG A 244 -10.27 12.58 0.95
C ARG A 244 -11.44 11.63 1.29
N HIS A 245 -12.33 12.07 2.20
CA HIS A 245 -13.44 11.24 2.65
C HIS A 245 -14.77 11.53 1.95
N TYR A 246 -14.99 12.76 1.47
CA TYR A 246 -16.33 13.23 1.13
C TYR A 246 -16.47 13.92 -0.24
N THR A 247 -15.54 13.70 -1.17
CA THR A 247 -15.57 14.27 -2.53
C THR A 247 -16.93 14.07 -3.21
N LYS A 248 -17.56 12.91 -3.03
CA LYS A 248 -18.88 12.59 -3.61
C LYS A 248 -20.02 13.53 -3.15
N TYR A 249 -19.89 14.22 -2.01
CA TYR A 249 -20.93 15.11 -1.46
C TYR A 249 -20.64 16.59 -1.70
N ILE A 250 -19.43 16.97 -2.08
CA ILE A 250 -18.95 18.36 -2.07
C ILE A 250 -19.26 19.12 -3.36
N GLN A 251 -19.68 18.47 -4.43
CA GLN A 251 -19.83 19.04 -5.76
C GLN A 251 -20.46 20.43 -5.81
N LYS A 252 -21.54 20.66 -5.06
CA LYS A 252 -22.25 21.95 -5.03
C LYS A 252 -21.55 23.01 -4.15
N SER A 253 -20.84 22.58 -3.13
CA SER A 253 -20.22 23.44 -2.12
C SER A 253 -18.78 23.79 -2.44
N PHE A 254 -18.18 23.14 -3.45
CA PHE A 254 -16.76 23.27 -3.77
C PHE A 254 -16.35 24.67 -4.22
N ASN A 255 -17.26 25.45 -4.83
CA ASN A 255 -16.98 26.81 -5.24
C ASN A 255 -16.40 27.69 -4.11
N LYS A 256 -16.91 27.52 -2.87
CA LYS A 256 -16.42 28.25 -1.69
C LYS A 256 -14.98 27.87 -1.34
N ILE A 257 -14.66 26.58 -1.42
CA ILE A 257 -13.29 26.06 -1.22
C ILE A 257 -12.38 26.56 -2.35
N ALA A 258 -12.84 26.49 -3.60
CA ALA A 258 -12.08 26.93 -4.77
C ALA A 258 -11.67 28.40 -4.66
N GLU A 259 -12.60 29.31 -4.34
CA GLU A 259 -12.32 30.73 -4.17
C GLU A 259 -11.25 31.01 -3.11
N THR A 260 -11.30 30.25 -2.01
CA THR A 260 -10.32 30.35 -0.92
C THR A 260 -8.97 29.84 -1.36
N THR A 261 -8.91 28.66 -1.99
CA THR A 261 -7.63 28.05 -2.44
C THR A 261 -6.93 28.89 -3.48
N PHE A 262 -7.64 29.48 -4.48
CA PHE A 262 -7.01 30.36 -5.48
C PHE A 262 -6.36 31.62 -4.87
N ARG A 263 -6.87 32.12 -3.75
CA ARG A 263 -6.22 33.23 -3.02
C ARG A 263 -4.90 32.81 -2.40
N TYR A 264 -4.81 31.56 -1.91
CA TYR A 264 -3.60 31.02 -1.29
C TYR A 264 -2.55 30.56 -2.33
N PHE A 265 -2.91 30.22 -3.57
CA PHE A 265 -1.97 29.81 -4.61
C PHE A 265 -0.78 30.78 -4.81
N HIS A 266 -1.05 32.07 -4.65
CA HIS A 266 -0.08 33.14 -4.86
C HIS A 266 0.27 33.90 -3.58
N CYS A 267 0.03 33.32 -2.41
CA CYS A 267 0.43 33.95 -1.16
C CYS A 267 1.95 33.84 -0.96
N ASN A 268 2.50 34.79 -0.17
CA ASN A 268 3.95 34.82 0.09
C ASN A 268 4.46 33.64 0.92
N ASN A 269 3.58 32.89 1.58
CA ASN A 269 3.94 31.70 2.36
C ASN A 269 3.86 30.47 1.48
N GLU A 270 5.01 29.92 1.09
CA GLU A 270 5.12 28.78 0.21
C GLU A 270 4.40 27.54 0.77
N GLY A 271 4.44 27.31 2.10
CA GLY A 271 3.78 26.17 2.73
C GLY A 271 2.26 26.25 2.62
N LEU A 272 1.65 27.44 2.80
CA LEU A 272 0.22 27.64 2.61
C LEU A 272 -0.18 27.50 1.13
N ALA A 273 0.65 28.04 0.23
CA ALA A 273 0.43 27.90 -1.20
C ALA A 273 0.49 26.43 -1.63
N ALA A 274 1.46 25.65 -1.15
CA ALA A 274 1.57 24.22 -1.45
C ALA A 274 0.37 23.42 -0.95
N LEU A 275 -0.11 23.65 0.28
CA LEU A 275 -1.32 23.02 0.81
C LEU A 275 -2.57 23.38 -0.02
N SER A 276 -2.68 24.62 -0.49
CA SER A 276 -3.80 25.03 -1.34
C SER A 276 -3.79 24.31 -2.70
N VAL A 277 -2.61 24.00 -3.24
CA VAL A 277 -2.45 23.17 -4.45
C VAL A 277 -2.79 21.71 -4.15
N GLU A 278 -2.40 21.19 -2.99
CA GLU A 278 -2.70 19.82 -2.57
C GLU A 278 -4.19 19.54 -2.43
N ILE A 279 -4.99 20.53 -2.01
CA ILE A 279 -6.46 20.42 -2.00
C ILE A 279 -7.01 20.01 -3.38
N TRP A 280 -6.46 20.59 -4.46
CA TRP A 280 -6.87 20.25 -5.82
C TRP A 280 -6.36 18.87 -6.26
N SER A 281 -5.17 18.45 -5.83
CA SER A 281 -4.67 17.12 -6.11
C SER A 281 -5.55 16.05 -5.42
N THR A 282 -5.90 16.27 -4.16
CA THR A 282 -6.82 15.39 -3.41
C THR A 282 -8.22 15.34 -4.04
N LEU A 283 -8.71 16.46 -4.57
CA LEU A 283 -9.96 16.47 -5.33
C LEU A 283 -9.86 15.60 -6.58
N CYS A 284 -8.73 15.68 -7.32
CA CYS A 284 -8.53 14.84 -8.50
C CYS A 284 -8.52 13.35 -8.15
N ASP A 285 -7.88 12.97 -7.04
CA ASP A 285 -7.87 11.58 -6.59
C ASP A 285 -9.32 11.09 -6.31
N GLY A 286 -10.11 11.89 -5.61
CA GLY A 286 -11.53 11.58 -5.39
C GLY A 286 -12.35 11.53 -6.68
N GLU A 287 -12.09 12.41 -7.66
CA GLU A 287 -12.76 12.35 -8.97
C GLU A 287 -12.32 11.14 -9.81
N LEU A 288 -11.08 10.70 -9.71
CA LEU A 288 -10.60 9.46 -10.35
C LEU A 288 -11.32 8.24 -9.79
N GLU A 289 -11.46 8.15 -8.47
CA GLU A 289 -12.21 7.06 -7.83
C GLU A 289 -13.68 7.04 -8.27
N LEU A 290 -14.30 8.22 -8.37
CA LEU A 290 -15.68 8.38 -8.84
C LEU A 290 -15.82 8.28 -10.38
N LYS A 291 -14.72 8.12 -11.12
CA LYS A 291 -14.67 8.11 -12.60
C LYS A 291 -15.35 9.34 -13.22
N THR A 292 -15.09 10.51 -12.67
CA THR A 292 -15.65 11.80 -13.11
C THR A 292 -14.56 12.88 -13.12
N ASN A 293 -14.81 13.98 -13.80
CA ASN A 293 -14.01 15.21 -13.73
C ASN A 293 -14.91 16.45 -13.62
N PHE A 294 -16.09 16.27 -13.08
CA PHE A 294 -17.15 17.28 -13.12
C PHE A 294 -16.78 18.59 -12.40
N ILE A 295 -16.09 18.48 -11.26
CA ILE A 295 -15.70 19.68 -10.49
C ILE A 295 -14.49 20.33 -11.16
N THR A 296 -13.42 19.57 -11.40
CA THR A 296 -12.15 20.09 -11.96
C THR A 296 -12.32 20.69 -13.35
N SER A 297 -13.22 20.13 -14.18
CA SER A 297 -13.50 20.64 -15.52
C SER A 297 -14.07 22.07 -15.53
N ASN A 298 -14.74 22.50 -14.48
CA ASN A 298 -15.27 23.87 -14.37
C ASN A 298 -14.17 24.92 -14.11
N TYR A 299 -13.00 24.50 -13.62
CA TYR A 299 -11.92 25.39 -13.20
C TYR A 299 -10.65 25.24 -14.04
N GLN A 300 -10.63 24.39 -15.08
CA GLN A 300 -9.41 24.05 -15.81
C GLN A 300 -8.69 25.29 -16.40
N ASP A 301 -9.41 26.32 -16.81
CA ASP A 301 -8.81 27.55 -17.35
C ASP A 301 -8.12 28.36 -16.25
N THR A 302 -8.77 28.52 -15.11
CA THR A 302 -8.23 29.23 -13.95
C THR A 302 -7.05 28.47 -13.35
N LEU A 303 -7.16 27.15 -13.27
CA LEU A 303 -6.05 26.28 -12.82
C LEU A 303 -4.85 26.38 -13.75
N ALA A 304 -5.06 26.30 -15.07
CA ALA A 304 -3.98 26.42 -16.05
C ALA A 304 -3.23 27.75 -15.91
N GLN A 305 -3.97 28.87 -15.81
CA GLN A 305 -3.38 30.21 -15.64
C GLN A 305 -2.60 30.32 -14.34
N SER A 306 -3.19 29.88 -13.23
CA SER A 306 -2.56 29.94 -11.91
C SER A 306 -1.31 29.07 -11.83
N LEU A 307 -1.34 27.85 -12.37
CA LEU A 307 -0.20 26.94 -12.40
C LEU A 307 0.94 27.48 -13.27
N ILE A 308 0.63 27.98 -14.48
CA ILE A 308 1.64 28.61 -15.34
C ILE A 308 2.30 29.79 -14.61
N ARG A 309 1.52 30.63 -13.94
CA ARG A 309 2.05 31.75 -13.17
C ARG A 309 2.99 31.31 -12.06
N ILE A 310 2.69 30.22 -11.31
CA ILE A 310 3.60 29.66 -10.30
C ILE A 310 4.96 29.32 -10.92
N PHE A 311 4.98 28.67 -12.09
CA PHE A 311 6.23 28.34 -12.77
C PHE A 311 6.99 29.57 -13.30
N GLN A 312 6.30 30.65 -13.66
CA GLN A 312 6.91 31.90 -14.11
C GLN A 312 7.49 32.74 -12.97
N GLU A 313 6.79 32.78 -11.82
CA GLU A 313 7.11 33.64 -10.68
C GLU A 313 8.08 32.99 -9.69
N ARG A 314 8.33 31.66 -9.75
CA ARG A 314 9.26 31.00 -8.84
C ARG A 314 10.68 31.61 -8.96
N GLU A 315 11.46 31.49 -7.89
CA GLU A 315 12.86 31.89 -7.88
C GLU A 315 13.64 31.23 -9.04
N LYS A 316 14.52 32.00 -9.68
CA LYS A 316 15.33 31.54 -10.84
C LYS A 316 16.47 30.58 -10.40
N ASN A 317 16.23 29.73 -9.42
CA ASN A 317 17.12 28.67 -9.01
C ASN A 317 16.69 27.35 -9.61
N LEU A 318 17.64 26.54 -10.06
CA LEU A 318 17.34 25.18 -10.52
C LEU A 318 16.93 24.31 -9.33
N LEU A 319 15.88 23.55 -9.52
CA LEU A 319 15.42 22.61 -8.48
C LEU A 319 16.27 21.36 -8.54
N ASP A 320 16.88 21.00 -7.42
CA ASP A 320 17.61 19.76 -7.23
C ASP A 320 16.68 18.67 -6.66
N GLY A 321 16.66 17.51 -7.32
CA GLY A 321 16.06 16.29 -6.81
C GLY A 321 14.61 16.31 -6.36
N GLU A 322 14.12 15.21 -5.79
CA GLU A 322 12.75 15.08 -5.27
C GLU A 322 12.63 15.22 -3.74
N ASP A 323 13.74 15.47 -3.04
CA ASP A 323 13.82 15.29 -1.59
C ASP A 323 13.03 16.30 -0.75
N THR A 324 12.59 17.43 -1.32
CA THR A 324 11.76 18.42 -0.63
C THR A 324 10.52 18.77 -1.43
N LEU A 325 9.34 18.62 -0.83
CA LEU A 325 8.09 19.10 -1.42
C LEU A 325 8.07 20.64 -1.33
N ASN A 326 8.02 21.29 -2.49
CA ASN A 326 7.83 22.73 -2.61
C ASN A 326 6.64 23.05 -3.53
N LEU A 327 6.25 24.33 -3.59
CA LEU A 327 5.09 24.75 -4.39
C LEU A 327 5.19 24.33 -5.87
N THR A 328 6.39 24.39 -6.46
CA THR A 328 6.59 24.01 -7.87
C THR A 328 6.36 22.52 -8.09
N LYS A 329 6.85 21.67 -7.19
CA LYS A 329 6.65 20.21 -7.26
C LYS A 329 5.20 19.84 -6.99
N ALA A 330 4.56 20.47 -5.99
CA ALA A 330 3.13 20.29 -5.75
C ALA A 330 2.30 20.65 -6.98
N SER A 331 2.67 21.77 -7.67
CA SER A 331 2.01 22.20 -8.91
C SER A 331 2.22 21.21 -10.06
N MET A 332 3.41 20.63 -10.20
CA MET A 332 3.68 19.57 -11.19
C MET A 332 2.85 18.32 -10.91
N ILE A 333 2.73 17.90 -9.64
CA ILE A 333 1.89 16.78 -9.24
C ILE A 333 0.43 17.08 -9.58
N LEU A 334 -0.07 18.29 -9.26
CA LEU A 334 -1.43 18.69 -9.61
C LEU A 334 -1.68 18.64 -11.13
N ILE A 335 -0.73 19.08 -11.95
CA ILE A 335 -0.85 18.96 -13.42
C ILE A 335 -1.01 17.49 -13.82
N SER A 336 -0.25 16.59 -13.19
CA SER A 336 -0.36 15.14 -13.44
C SER A 336 -1.74 14.58 -13.03
N CYS A 337 -2.23 14.94 -11.86
CA CYS A 337 -3.55 14.53 -11.39
C CYS A 337 -4.68 15.04 -12.31
N LEU A 338 -4.64 16.33 -12.70
CA LEU A 338 -5.60 16.94 -13.62
C LEU A 338 -5.57 16.29 -15.02
N ALA A 339 -4.39 15.89 -15.48
CA ALA A 339 -4.23 15.13 -16.71
C ALA A 339 -4.89 13.76 -16.63
N GLN A 340 -4.66 13.03 -15.53
CA GLN A 340 -5.24 11.69 -15.29
C GLN A 340 -6.77 11.71 -15.22
N VAL A 341 -7.39 12.69 -14.57
CA VAL A 341 -8.86 12.86 -14.56
C VAL A 341 -9.43 13.31 -15.91
N GLY A 342 -8.60 13.58 -16.92
CA GLY A 342 -9.03 13.84 -18.29
C GLY A 342 -9.35 15.29 -18.62
N ASN A 343 -8.73 16.24 -17.97
CA ASN A 343 -8.89 17.68 -18.26
C ASN A 343 -8.13 18.12 -19.53
N LYS A 344 -8.67 17.80 -20.70
CA LYS A 344 -8.04 18.01 -22.01
C LYS A 344 -7.66 19.46 -22.26
N ASN A 345 -8.53 20.44 -22.01
CA ASN A 345 -8.25 21.85 -22.28
C ASN A 345 -7.07 22.38 -21.46
N LEU A 346 -6.93 21.91 -20.21
CA LEU A 346 -5.75 22.22 -19.39
C LEU A 346 -4.49 21.64 -20.03
N VAL A 347 -4.53 20.38 -20.46
CA VAL A 347 -3.40 19.71 -21.12
C VAL A 347 -3.00 20.46 -22.39
N ASP A 348 -3.95 20.82 -23.25
CA ASP A 348 -3.68 21.56 -24.50
C ASP A 348 -3.04 22.94 -24.21
N ARG A 349 -3.49 23.65 -23.19
CA ARG A 349 -2.87 24.93 -22.76
C ARG A 349 -1.46 24.74 -22.22
N MET A 350 -1.23 23.71 -21.43
CA MET A 350 0.12 23.39 -20.92
C MET A 350 1.06 23.03 -22.05
N LEU A 351 0.63 22.22 -23.03
CA LEU A 351 1.43 21.90 -24.23
C LEU A 351 1.76 23.16 -25.06
N SER A 352 0.80 24.06 -25.21
CA SER A 352 1.06 25.36 -25.89
C SER A 352 2.10 26.16 -25.14
N TYR A 353 2.01 26.27 -23.83
CA TYR A 353 2.98 27.00 -23.01
C TYR A 353 4.37 26.33 -23.05
N ILE A 354 4.47 25.01 -23.01
CA ILE A 354 5.74 24.28 -23.19
C ILE A 354 6.37 24.65 -24.55
N SER A 355 5.56 24.66 -25.62
CA SER A 355 6.04 25.02 -26.97
C SER A 355 6.54 26.45 -27.01
N GLU A 356 5.85 27.40 -26.39
CA GLU A 356 6.30 28.80 -26.28
C GLU A 356 7.63 28.90 -25.52
N CYS A 357 7.77 28.18 -24.39
CA CYS A 357 9.01 28.14 -23.62
C CYS A 357 10.20 27.64 -24.45
N LEU A 358 10.03 26.51 -25.13
CA LEU A 358 11.12 25.86 -25.87
C LEU A 358 11.46 26.55 -27.17
N ASN A 359 10.55 27.37 -27.74
CA ASN A 359 10.77 28.10 -29.01
C ASN A 359 11.10 29.59 -28.82
N ASN A 360 11.29 30.06 -27.59
CA ASN A 360 11.60 31.47 -27.34
C ASN A 360 13.02 31.83 -27.83
N GLU A 361 13.30 33.15 -27.95
CA GLU A 361 14.56 33.64 -28.46
C GLU A 361 15.79 33.23 -27.65
N ILE A 362 15.63 33.14 -26.30
CA ILE A 362 16.72 32.72 -25.39
C ILE A 362 17.06 31.25 -25.63
N MET A 363 16.07 30.40 -25.83
CA MET A 363 16.29 28.98 -26.11
C MET A 363 16.92 28.76 -27.48
N LYS A 364 16.45 29.49 -28.54
CA LYS A 364 17.06 29.44 -29.87
C LYS A 364 18.52 29.88 -29.83
N LYS A 365 18.84 30.93 -29.06
CA LYS A 365 20.23 31.38 -28.86
C LYS A 365 21.05 30.33 -28.10
N ALA A 366 20.45 29.65 -27.10
CA ALA A 366 21.10 28.59 -26.33
C ALA A 366 21.42 27.35 -27.20
N ASP A 367 20.49 26.95 -28.08
CA ASP A 367 20.71 25.83 -29.00
C ASP A 367 21.86 26.07 -29.98
N ILE A 368 22.08 27.34 -30.40
CA ILE A 368 23.16 27.68 -31.36
C ILE A 368 24.49 27.90 -30.64
N ASN A 369 24.51 28.58 -29.51
CA ASN A 369 25.77 29.07 -28.93
C ASN A 369 25.77 29.22 -27.41
N PHE A 370 25.36 28.14 -26.68
CA PHE A 370 25.25 28.16 -25.20
C PHE A 370 26.54 28.61 -24.51
N GLN A 371 27.70 28.20 -25.02
CA GLN A 371 29.00 28.47 -24.37
C GLN A 371 29.31 29.96 -24.29
N ASN A 372 28.90 30.72 -25.29
CA ASN A 372 29.21 32.16 -25.41
C ASN A 372 28.12 33.08 -24.81
N MET A 373 27.04 32.52 -24.24
CA MET A 373 26.01 33.28 -23.54
C MET A 373 26.57 33.85 -22.22
N THR A 374 26.01 34.98 -21.78
CA THR A 374 26.31 35.55 -20.47
C THR A 374 25.80 34.58 -19.35
N LYS A 375 26.33 34.74 -18.14
CA LYS A 375 25.92 33.91 -17.00
C LYS A 375 24.42 34.02 -16.74
N GLU A 376 23.86 35.22 -16.84
CA GLU A 376 22.44 35.46 -16.63
C GLU A 376 21.57 34.82 -17.73
N GLU A 377 21.96 34.93 -19.00
CA GLU A 377 21.26 34.28 -20.11
C GLU A 377 21.30 32.75 -19.97
N LYS A 378 22.45 32.18 -19.57
CA LYS A 378 22.56 30.74 -19.29
C LYS A 378 21.58 30.31 -18.21
N ILE A 379 21.53 31.02 -17.07
CA ILE A 379 20.61 30.71 -15.97
C ILE A 379 19.16 30.80 -16.46
N ASN A 380 18.81 31.87 -17.22
CA ASN A 380 17.48 32.01 -17.77
C ASN A 380 17.11 30.88 -18.74
N ALA A 381 18.03 30.50 -19.65
CA ALA A 381 17.76 29.37 -20.57
C ALA A 381 17.54 28.05 -19.82
N LEU A 382 18.40 27.74 -18.85
CA LEU A 382 18.28 26.53 -18.04
C LEU A 382 16.99 26.53 -17.21
N PHE A 383 16.62 27.69 -16.65
CA PHE A 383 15.38 27.85 -15.88
C PHE A 383 14.13 27.62 -16.74
N ILE A 384 14.06 28.25 -17.92
CA ILE A 384 12.95 28.06 -18.86
C ILE A 384 12.85 26.60 -19.29
N LYS A 385 14.01 25.99 -19.62
CA LYS A 385 14.08 24.59 -20.01
C LYS A 385 13.57 23.64 -18.91
N GLN A 386 14.01 23.87 -17.67
CA GLN A 386 13.55 23.04 -16.54
C GLN A 386 12.04 23.17 -16.31
N ASN A 387 11.49 24.41 -16.34
CA ASN A 387 10.05 24.63 -16.22
C ASN A 387 9.26 23.87 -17.30
N ALA A 388 9.71 23.96 -18.56
CA ALA A 388 9.06 23.25 -19.64
C ALA A 388 9.02 21.73 -19.41
N PHE A 389 10.13 21.14 -18.97
CA PHE A 389 10.17 19.68 -18.70
C PHE A 389 9.42 19.27 -17.45
N LEU A 390 9.39 20.08 -16.38
CA LEU A 390 8.56 19.81 -15.19
C LEU A 390 7.07 19.81 -15.53
N ILE A 391 6.60 20.79 -16.31
CA ILE A 391 5.22 20.86 -16.77
C ILE A 391 4.94 19.68 -17.72
N TYR A 392 5.86 19.37 -18.63
CA TYR A 392 5.71 18.27 -19.58
C TYR A 392 5.58 16.92 -18.89
N ARG A 393 6.39 16.67 -17.85
CA ARG A 393 6.26 15.49 -16.99
C ARG A 393 4.83 15.33 -16.47
N GLY A 394 4.21 16.40 -15.95
CA GLY A 394 2.82 16.35 -15.47
C GLY A 394 1.82 16.03 -16.60
N VAL A 395 1.97 16.69 -17.74
CA VAL A 395 1.10 16.52 -18.91
C VAL A 395 1.16 15.10 -19.48
N LEU A 396 2.32 14.45 -19.47
CA LEU A 396 2.50 13.07 -19.96
C LEU A 396 1.64 12.03 -19.24
N SER A 397 1.03 12.37 -18.11
CA SER A 397 0.05 11.51 -17.44
C SER A 397 -1.32 11.45 -18.15
N TYR A 398 -1.55 12.29 -19.17
CA TYR A 398 -2.75 12.22 -20.01
C TYR A 398 -2.59 11.19 -21.12
N GLU A 399 -3.28 10.06 -21.00
CA GLU A 399 -3.12 8.93 -21.92
C GLU A 399 -3.54 9.21 -23.39
N LYS A 400 -4.36 10.25 -23.62
CA LYS A 400 -4.91 10.59 -24.95
C LYS A 400 -4.11 11.66 -25.69
N ILE A 401 -2.82 11.86 -25.36
CA ILE A 401 -1.97 12.75 -26.15
C ILE A 401 -1.75 12.14 -27.54
N ASN A 402 -1.67 13.00 -28.57
CA ASN A 402 -1.38 12.57 -29.93
C ASN A 402 -0.05 11.80 -29.99
N SER A 403 -0.07 10.61 -30.61
CA SER A 403 1.09 9.72 -30.74
C SER A 403 2.28 10.40 -31.46
N GLU A 404 2.04 11.24 -32.46
CA GLU A 404 3.09 11.98 -33.15
C GLU A 404 3.82 12.96 -32.22
N ILE A 405 3.09 13.62 -31.31
CA ILE A 405 3.67 14.51 -30.30
C ILE A 405 4.57 13.70 -29.36
N ILE A 406 4.08 12.56 -28.88
CA ILE A 406 4.86 11.68 -28.00
C ILE A 406 6.12 11.17 -28.67
N MET A 407 6.02 10.64 -29.90
CA MET A 407 7.16 10.06 -30.60
C MET A 407 8.20 11.12 -30.98
N SER A 408 7.78 12.32 -31.43
CA SER A 408 8.70 13.41 -31.71
C SER A 408 9.40 13.95 -30.45
N SER A 409 8.68 13.98 -29.33
CA SER A 409 9.21 14.37 -28.03
C SER A 409 10.18 13.34 -27.48
N LEU A 410 9.90 12.05 -27.66
CA LEU A 410 10.79 10.96 -27.25
C LEU A 410 12.16 11.09 -27.90
N GLN A 411 12.22 11.34 -29.21
CA GLN A 411 13.49 11.54 -29.93
C GLN A 411 14.28 12.76 -29.38
N LYS A 412 13.59 13.87 -29.11
CA LYS A 412 14.21 15.08 -28.53
C LYS A 412 14.71 14.81 -27.10
N ILE A 413 13.92 14.14 -26.26
CA ILE A 413 14.29 13.77 -24.89
C ILE A 413 15.57 12.93 -24.89
N ILE A 414 15.65 11.92 -25.73
CA ILE A 414 16.84 11.06 -25.83
C ILE A 414 18.07 11.85 -26.28
N LEU A 415 17.90 12.73 -27.26
CA LEU A 415 18.99 13.58 -27.72
C LEU A 415 19.51 14.51 -26.62
N GLU A 416 18.60 15.10 -25.85
CA GLU A 416 18.93 15.96 -24.71
C GLU A 416 19.65 15.21 -23.60
N LEU A 417 19.22 13.96 -23.31
CA LEU A 417 19.85 13.10 -22.31
C LEU A 417 21.26 12.66 -22.71
N LYS A 418 21.57 12.60 -24.01
CA LYS A 418 22.95 12.37 -24.50
C LYS A 418 23.85 13.59 -24.32
N ASN A 419 23.28 14.80 -24.19
CA ASN A 419 24.00 16.08 -24.14
C ASN A 419 23.71 16.88 -22.87
N ILE A 420 23.67 16.24 -21.70
CA ILE A 420 23.31 16.89 -20.43
C ILE A 420 24.34 17.97 -20.07
N ASN A 421 23.88 19.22 -19.98
CA ASN A 421 24.69 20.36 -19.55
C ASN A 421 24.50 20.73 -18.07
N SER A 422 23.47 20.16 -17.39
CA SER A 422 23.12 20.42 -16.00
C SER A 422 22.38 19.24 -15.42
N LEU A 423 22.81 18.74 -14.24
CA LEU A 423 22.21 17.58 -13.60
C LEU A 423 20.73 17.77 -13.25
N PRO A 424 20.28 18.89 -12.63
CA PRO A 424 18.86 19.10 -12.31
C PRO A 424 17.95 19.07 -13.55
N ILE A 425 18.46 19.52 -14.68
CA ILE A 425 17.73 19.47 -15.95
C ILE A 425 17.72 18.04 -16.50
N GLY A 426 18.86 17.36 -16.44
CA GLY A 426 18.98 15.95 -16.81
C GLY A 426 17.98 15.06 -16.04
N GLU A 427 17.85 15.28 -14.74
CA GLU A 427 16.84 14.62 -13.91
C GLU A 427 15.41 14.90 -14.41
N SER A 428 15.07 16.19 -14.63
CA SER A 428 13.73 16.58 -15.10
C SER A 428 13.39 15.95 -16.46
N ILE A 429 14.37 15.86 -17.38
CA ILE A 429 14.22 15.22 -18.69
C ILE A 429 14.09 13.70 -18.55
N ALA A 430 14.90 13.06 -17.69
CA ALA A 430 14.84 11.62 -17.45
C ALA A 430 13.48 11.20 -16.86
N TYR A 431 12.90 12.01 -16.00
CA TYR A 431 11.52 11.78 -15.53
C TYR A 431 10.47 11.89 -16.63
N CYS A 432 10.64 12.78 -17.62
CA CYS A 432 9.72 12.80 -18.79
C CYS A 432 9.81 11.48 -19.57
N LEU A 433 11.02 10.94 -19.76
CA LEU A 433 11.22 9.64 -20.38
C LEU A 433 10.51 8.51 -19.59
N LEU A 434 10.67 8.53 -18.26
CA LEU A 434 10.00 7.57 -17.36
C LEU A 434 8.48 7.66 -17.51
N TYR A 435 7.90 8.87 -17.58
CA TYR A 435 6.45 9.05 -17.71
C TYR A 435 5.94 8.62 -19.10
N ILE A 436 6.71 8.80 -20.17
CA ILE A 436 6.40 8.21 -21.49
C ILE A 436 6.33 6.68 -21.37
N CYS A 437 7.29 6.04 -20.71
CA CYS A 437 7.29 4.60 -20.50
C CYS A 437 6.14 4.13 -19.58
N LYS A 438 5.75 4.95 -18.61
CA LYS A 438 4.65 4.61 -17.70
C LYS A 438 3.29 4.65 -18.41
N TYR A 439 3.00 5.70 -19.18
CA TYR A 439 1.66 6.00 -19.70
C TYR A 439 1.50 5.74 -21.21
N HIS A 440 2.58 5.78 -22.00
CA HIS A 440 2.55 5.71 -23.46
C HIS A 440 3.41 4.58 -24.04
N PHE A 441 3.80 3.60 -23.22
CA PHE A 441 4.71 2.54 -23.65
C PHE A 441 4.17 1.71 -24.82
N ASN A 442 2.86 1.60 -24.98
CA ASN A 442 2.23 0.90 -26.08
C ASN A 442 2.72 1.40 -27.44
N LEU A 443 2.92 2.73 -27.59
CA LEU A 443 3.44 3.33 -28.84
C LEU A 443 4.85 2.85 -29.20
N ILE A 444 5.65 2.51 -28.19
CA ILE A 444 7.03 2.00 -28.37
C ILE A 444 6.99 0.50 -28.67
N ASN A 445 6.02 -0.20 -28.09
CA ASN A 445 5.90 -1.67 -28.16
C ASN A 445 5.08 -2.17 -29.35
N GLU A 446 4.46 -1.28 -30.15
CA GLU A 446 3.65 -1.64 -31.33
C GLU A 446 4.47 -2.33 -32.42
N GLU A 447 5.70 -1.86 -32.67
CA GLU A 447 6.57 -2.39 -33.70
C GLU A 447 7.92 -2.82 -33.11
N LYS A 448 8.35 -4.04 -33.42
CA LYS A 448 9.64 -4.62 -32.99
C LYS A 448 10.82 -3.70 -33.26
N LYS A 449 10.87 -3.06 -34.44
CA LYS A 449 11.97 -2.18 -34.81
C LYS A 449 12.06 -0.93 -33.93
N ILE A 450 10.91 -0.31 -33.62
CA ILE A 450 10.84 0.87 -32.74
C ILE A 450 11.30 0.49 -31.33
N PHE A 451 10.82 -0.64 -30.83
CA PHE A 451 11.21 -1.17 -29.52
C PHE A 451 12.73 -1.44 -29.44
N GLU A 452 13.28 -2.14 -30.42
CA GLU A 452 14.71 -2.46 -30.47
C GLU A 452 15.57 -1.19 -30.51
N GLU A 453 15.25 -0.22 -31.38
CA GLU A 453 15.96 1.06 -31.45
C GLU A 453 15.88 1.84 -30.13
N PHE A 454 14.71 1.83 -29.47
CA PHE A 454 14.53 2.46 -28.17
C PHE A 454 15.35 1.76 -27.09
N LEU A 455 15.30 0.44 -27.01
CA LEU A 455 16.07 -0.34 -26.04
C LEU A 455 17.58 -0.10 -26.18
N GLU A 456 18.11 -0.11 -27.41
CA GLU A 456 19.52 0.21 -27.69
C GLU A 456 19.90 1.60 -27.15
N GLN A 457 19.03 2.59 -27.34
CA GLN A 457 19.28 3.96 -26.85
C GLN A 457 19.28 4.04 -25.33
N ILE A 458 18.36 3.32 -24.65
CA ILE A 458 18.32 3.26 -23.18
C ILE A 458 19.56 2.59 -22.61
N LEU A 459 20.00 1.48 -23.21
CA LEU A 459 21.23 0.80 -22.80
C LEU A 459 22.44 1.71 -22.94
N GLN A 460 22.54 2.47 -24.05
CA GLN A 460 23.60 3.47 -24.24
C GLN A 460 23.54 4.59 -23.17
N LEU A 461 22.35 5.08 -22.84
CA LEU A 461 22.18 6.11 -21.80
C LEU A 461 22.58 5.59 -20.41
N LEU A 462 22.23 4.34 -20.09
CA LEU A 462 22.67 3.71 -18.85
C LEU A 462 24.20 3.64 -18.76
N GLU A 463 24.87 3.24 -19.83
CA GLU A 463 26.32 3.19 -19.85
C GLU A 463 26.98 4.57 -19.75
N MET A 464 26.40 5.62 -20.37
CA MET A 464 26.92 6.98 -20.31
C MET A 464 26.77 7.64 -18.93
N HIS A 465 25.77 7.26 -18.15
CA HIS A 465 25.41 7.91 -16.88
C HIS A 465 25.69 7.10 -15.63
N ILE A 466 26.47 6.04 -15.73
CA ILE A 466 26.87 5.14 -14.61
C ILE A 466 27.42 5.89 -13.38
N GLU A 467 27.98 7.08 -13.54
CA GLU A 467 28.52 7.90 -12.43
C GLU A 467 27.48 8.81 -11.79
N ASN A 468 26.32 9.05 -12.46
CA ASN A 468 25.25 9.90 -11.94
C ASN A 468 24.11 9.06 -11.36
N LYS A 469 24.21 8.78 -10.06
CA LYS A 469 23.31 7.88 -9.34
C LYS A 469 21.83 8.22 -9.47
N LYS A 470 21.45 9.51 -9.47
CA LYS A 470 20.05 9.92 -9.55
C LYS A 470 19.45 9.65 -10.93
N ILE A 471 20.15 10.02 -11.99
CA ILE A 471 19.72 9.77 -13.38
C ILE A 471 19.75 8.28 -13.69
N GLU A 472 20.77 7.57 -13.24
CA GLU A 472 20.90 6.12 -13.38
C GLU A 472 19.71 5.39 -12.74
N PHE A 473 19.29 5.81 -11.54
CA PHE A 473 18.12 5.26 -10.86
C PHE A 473 16.83 5.45 -11.68
N ILE A 474 16.63 6.64 -12.26
CA ILE A 474 15.48 6.89 -13.14
C ILE A 474 15.51 5.96 -14.36
N PHE A 475 16.68 5.76 -14.98
CA PHE A 475 16.81 4.84 -16.11
C PHE A 475 16.58 3.38 -15.74
N LEU A 476 16.92 2.96 -14.52
CA LEU A 476 16.54 1.64 -14.04
C LEU A 476 15.01 1.50 -13.90
N TYR A 477 14.30 2.57 -13.51
CA TYR A 477 12.83 2.56 -13.56
C TYR A 477 12.28 2.52 -14.99
N VAL A 478 12.93 3.19 -15.94
CA VAL A 478 12.61 3.05 -17.37
C VAL A 478 12.79 1.59 -17.80
N MET A 479 13.93 0.97 -17.45
CA MET A 479 14.18 -0.46 -17.73
C MET A 479 13.11 -1.37 -17.08
N LYS A 480 12.63 -1.07 -15.87
CA LYS A 480 11.52 -1.80 -15.27
C LYS A 480 10.29 -1.82 -16.19
N TYR A 481 9.87 -0.66 -16.70
CA TYR A 481 8.71 -0.61 -17.59
C TYR A 481 8.97 -1.36 -18.90
N ILE A 482 10.17 -1.26 -19.46
CA ILE A 482 10.57 -2.01 -20.65
C ILE A 482 10.46 -3.52 -20.38
N ILE A 483 11.00 -4.00 -19.28
CA ILE A 483 11.00 -5.44 -18.93
C ILE A 483 9.58 -5.93 -18.63
N MET A 484 8.79 -5.16 -17.89
CA MET A 484 7.46 -5.59 -17.42
C MET A 484 6.36 -5.48 -18.48
N LYS A 485 6.48 -4.54 -19.43
CA LYS A 485 5.46 -4.27 -20.45
C LYS A 485 5.89 -4.64 -21.87
N GLY A 486 7.18 -4.89 -22.10
CA GLY A 486 7.73 -5.24 -23.41
C GLY A 486 7.33 -6.64 -23.85
N ASN A 487 7.23 -6.84 -25.17
CA ASN A 487 6.98 -8.18 -25.71
C ASN A 487 8.21 -9.08 -25.45
N PRO A 488 8.06 -10.23 -24.79
CA PRO A 488 9.17 -11.15 -24.48
C PRO A 488 10.05 -11.49 -25.69
N GLN A 489 9.46 -11.67 -26.87
CA GLN A 489 10.18 -11.99 -28.12
C GLN A 489 11.14 -10.90 -28.60
N TYR A 490 10.96 -9.67 -28.12
CA TYR A 490 11.82 -8.57 -28.52
C TYR A 490 13.11 -8.51 -27.70
N PHE A 491 13.20 -9.25 -26.60
CA PHE A 491 14.37 -9.28 -25.72
C PHE A 491 15.46 -10.24 -26.15
N ASP A 492 15.15 -11.28 -26.91
CA ASP A 492 16.04 -12.43 -27.18
C ASP A 492 17.45 -11.98 -27.63
N LYS A 493 17.51 -11.11 -28.62
CA LYS A 493 18.77 -10.56 -29.15
C LYS A 493 19.56 -9.74 -28.11
N TYR A 494 18.89 -9.14 -27.15
CA TYR A 494 19.46 -8.20 -26.18
C TYR A 494 19.68 -8.78 -24.78
N LEU A 495 19.19 -9.99 -24.51
CA LEU A 495 19.20 -10.60 -23.17
C LEU A 495 20.60 -10.56 -22.53
N THR A 496 21.61 -10.96 -23.24
CA THR A 496 23.01 -10.95 -22.76
C THR A 496 23.48 -9.52 -22.45
N ILE A 497 23.12 -8.55 -23.29
CA ILE A 497 23.56 -7.15 -23.13
C ILE A 497 22.86 -6.54 -21.91
N ILE A 498 21.54 -6.77 -21.78
CA ILE A 498 20.74 -6.28 -20.64
C ILE A 498 21.32 -6.84 -19.33
N ILE A 499 21.48 -8.17 -19.21
CA ILE A 499 22.04 -8.81 -18.02
C ILE A 499 23.41 -8.25 -17.69
N ASN A 500 24.31 -8.14 -18.67
CA ASN A 500 25.67 -7.61 -18.43
C ASN A 500 25.64 -6.14 -17.98
N THR A 501 24.79 -5.29 -18.56
CA THR A 501 24.66 -3.88 -18.17
C THR A 501 24.13 -3.76 -16.75
N LEU A 502 23.06 -4.46 -16.41
CA LEU A 502 22.50 -4.47 -15.06
C LEU A 502 23.50 -4.99 -14.02
N MET A 503 24.23 -6.06 -14.34
CA MET A 503 25.26 -6.61 -13.46
C MET A 503 26.45 -5.65 -13.31
N LYS A 504 26.84 -4.92 -14.36
CA LYS A 504 27.88 -3.89 -14.27
C LYS A 504 27.49 -2.77 -13.30
N ILE A 505 26.23 -2.34 -13.30
CA ILE A 505 25.70 -1.37 -12.35
C ILE A 505 25.74 -1.97 -10.93
N ALA A 506 25.25 -3.19 -10.75
CA ALA A 506 25.25 -3.87 -9.45
C ALA A 506 26.65 -4.01 -8.82
N TYR A 507 27.70 -4.13 -9.65
CA TYR A 507 29.10 -4.25 -9.21
C TYR A 507 29.83 -2.93 -9.05
N SER A 508 29.27 -1.81 -9.48
CA SER A 508 29.96 -0.54 -9.37
C SER A 508 30.18 -0.17 -7.90
N LYS A 509 31.40 0.21 -7.52
CA LYS A 509 31.76 0.58 -6.14
C LYS A 509 30.93 1.74 -5.57
N ASN A 510 30.20 2.44 -6.42
CA ASN A 510 29.35 3.58 -6.08
C ASN A 510 27.86 3.25 -6.00
N SER A 511 27.44 1.99 -6.20
CA SER A 511 26.03 1.62 -6.32
C SER A 511 25.29 1.54 -4.98
N TYR A 512 26.00 1.58 -3.85
CA TYR A 512 25.42 1.57 -2.52
C TYR A 512 25.39 2.99 -1.94
N ASN A 513 24.26 3.65 -2.05
CA ASN A 513 23.97 4.90 -1.34
C ASN A 513 22.70 4.68 -0.52
N LYS A 514 22.63 5.24 0.69
CA LYS A 514 21.43 5.12 1.56
C LYS A 514 20.14 5.56 0.87
N ASP A 515 20.22 6.50 -0.07
CA ASP A 515 19.06 7.07 -0.73
C ASP A 515 18.68 6.37 -2.06
N CYS A 516 19.61 5.58 -2.67
CA CYS A 516 19.38 4.90 -3.94
C CYS A 516 20.13 3.57 -3.96
N ASN A 517 19.47 2.48 -3.62
CA ASN A 517 20.08 1.15 -3.69
C ASN A 517 20.08 0.62 -5.14
N LEU A 518 20.96 1.20 -5.98
CA LEU A 518 21.08 0.86 -7.40
C LEU A 518 21.46 -0.60 -7.61
N ALA A 519 22.32 -1.13 -6.73
CA ALA A 519 22.75 -2.53 -6.80
C ALA A 519 21.59 -3.50 -6.62
N LEU A 520 20.84 -3.33 -5.54
CA LEU A 520 19.68 -4.18 -5.26
C LEU A 520 18.64 -4.11 -6.37
N TYR A 521 18.37 -2.89 -6.85
CA TYR A 521 17.37 -2.69 -7.90
C TYR A 521 17.83 -3.26 -9.25
N SER A 522 19.12 -3.17 -9.59
CA SER A 522 19.68 -3.82 -10.79
C SER A 522 19.64 -5.34 -10.71
N LEU A 523 19.91 -5.91 -9.53
CA LEU A 523 19.79 -7.36 -9.30
C LEU A 523 18.31 -7.80 -9.42
N TYR A 524 17.40 -7.04 -8.84
CA TYR A 524 15.95 -7.29 -8.99
C TYR A 524 15.53 -7.30 -10.46
N LEU A 525 15.94 -6.28 -11.24
CA LEU A 525 15.63 -6.21 -12.68
C LEU A 525 16.27 -7.35 -13.47
N THR A 526 17.46 -7.82 -13.05
CA THR A 526 18.09 -9.00 -13.66
C THR A 526 17.25 -10.26 -13.44
N GLY A 527 16.68 -10.44 -12.24
CA GLY A 527 15.71 -11.51 -11.99
C GLY A 527 14.48 -11.37 -12.90
N LYS A 528 13.90 -10.17 -12.96
CA LYS A 528 12.68 -9.90 -13.76
C LYS A 528 12.86 -10.08 -15.27
N ILE A 529 14.00 -9.74 -15.86
CA ILE A 529 14.22 -10.02 -17.29
C ILE A 529 14.36 -11.53 -17.54
N ILE A 530 14.93 -12.28 -16.60
CA ILE A 530 15.00 -13.74 -16.68
C ILE A 530 13.59 -14.34 -16.60
N GLU A 531 12.74 -13.89 -15.67
CA GLU A 531 11.36 -14.37 -15.57
C GLU A 531 10.52 -14.09 -16.83
N ASN A 532 10.74 -12.95 -17.47
CA ASN A 532 9.91 -12.46 -18.57
C ASN A 532 10.45 -12.82 -19.98
N CYS A 533 11.66 -13.33 -20.13
CA CYS A 533 12.16 -13.71 -21.45
C CYS A 533 11.52 -15.01 -21.94
N GLU A 534 11.47 -15.20 -23.29
CA GLU A 534 10.94 -16.43 -23.86
C GLU A 534 11.75 -17.67 -23.48
N ASN A 535 11.06 -18.79 -23.30
CA ASN A 535 11.66 -20.09 -22.99
C ASN A 535 12.24 -20.76 -24.23
N THR A 536 13.18 -20.09 -24.91
CA THR A 536 13.89 -20.59 -26.09
C THR A 536 15.16 -21.31 -25.67
N ASP A 537 15.63 -22.26 -26.49
CA ASP A 537 16.90 -23.00 -26.21
C ASP A 537 18.12 -22.06 -26.20
N GLU A 538 18.07 -20.92 -26.90
CA GLU A 538 19.10 -19.88 -26.89
C GLU A 538 19.11 -19.11 -25.57
N ASN A 539 17.96 -18.63 -25.11
CA ASN A 539 17.82 -17.93 -23.85
C ASN A 539 18.19 -18.82 -22.66
N ILE A 540 17.78 -20.08 -22.68
CA ILE A 540 18.17 -21.08 -21.67
C ILE A 540 19.69 -21.21 -21.59
N LYS A 541 20.41 -21.32 -22.73
CA LYS A 541 21.86 -21.38 -22.73
C LYS A 541 22.53 -20.14 -22.13
N ILE A 542 22.02 -18.95 -22.48
CA ILE A 542 22.48 -17.66 -21.91
C ILE A 542 22.30 -17.66 -20.39
N ILE A 543 21.10 -18.01 -19.91
CA ILE A 543 20.78 -18.04 -18.49
C ILE A 543 21.60 -19.10 -17.76
N GLN A 544 21.79 -20.29 -18.36
CA GLN A 544 22.61 -21.33 -17.78
C GLN A 544 24.08 -20.91 -17.62
N MET A 545 24.65 -20.21 -18.61
CA MET A 545 26.00 -19.65 -18.52
C MET A 545 26.09 -18.58 -17.42
N PHE A 546 25.08 -17.70 -17.35
CA PHE A 546 24.99 -16.66 -16.34
C PHE A 546 24.81 -17.25 -14.93
N PHE A 547 23.98 -18.28 -14.78
CA PHE A 547 23.75 -18.98 -13.53
C PHE A 547 25.05 -19.56 -12.93
N SER A 548 25.91 -20.14 -13.75
CA SER A 548 27.23 -20.63 -13.31
C SER A 548 28.10 -19.53 -12.73
N LYS A 549 27.94 -18.30 -13.24
CA LYS A 549 28.64 -17.12 -12.73
C LYS A 549 28.04 -16.61 -11.41
N LEU A 550 26.72 -16.66 -11.25
CA LEU A 550 26.03 -16.23 -10.01
C LEU A 550 26.54 -16.96 -8.77
N TYR A 551 26.81 -18.26 -8.90
CA TYR A 551 27.35 -19.03 -7.80
C TYR A 551 28.73 -18.50 -7.34
N SER A 552 29.65 -18.21 -8.29
CA SER A 552 30.92 -17.60 -7.95
C SER A 552 30.79 -16.26 -7.27
N LEU A 553 29.83 -15.44 -7.74
CA LEU A 553 29.55 -14.13 -7.19
C LEU A 553 29.00 -14.20 -5.77
N PHE A 554 28.13 -15.18 -5.50
CA PHE A 554 27.63 -15.41 -4.16
C PHE A 554 28.75 -15.80 -3.19
N GLN A 555 29.69 -16.67 -3.63
CA GLN A 555 30.86 -17.02 -2.83
C GLN A 555 31.76 -15.80 -2.57
N GLU A 556 32.00 -14.96 -3.57
CA GLU A 556 32.76 -13.70 -3.41
C GLU A 556 32.11 -12.75 -2.43
N SER A 557 30.75 -12.73 -2.38
CA SER A 557 29.98 -11.89 -1.47
C SER A 557 30.10 -12.25 0.01
N LEU A 558 30.59 -13.44 0.32
CA LEU A 558 30.89 -13.84 1.69
C LEU A 558 32.13 -13.12 2.27
N ASN A 559 32.94 -12.53 1.41
CA ASN A 559 34.12 -11.76 1.86
C ASN A 559 33.71 -10.35 2.28
N LYS A 560 33.68 -10.11 3.60
CA LYS A 560 33.28 -8.81 4.20
C LYS A 560 34.11 -7.62 3.71
N ASN A 561 35.33 -7.84 3.23
CA ASN A 561 36.19 -6.77 2.74
C ASN A 561 35.72 -6.12 1.42
N ASN A 562 34.76 -6.74 0.75
CA ASN A 562 34.22 -6.23 -0.51
C ASN A 562 33.10 -5.19 -0.30
N PHE A 563 32.61 -5.00 0.92
CA PHE A 563 31.49 -4.14 1.25
C PHE A 563 31.86 -3.15 2.36
N ASN A 564 31.21 -1.96 2.36
CA ASN A 564 31.43 -0.94 3.37
C ASN A 564 30.65 -1.22 4.64
N THR A 565 29.47 -1.84 4.53
CA THR A 565 28.58 -2.16 5.64
C THR A 565 28.04 -3.58 5.54
N GLN A 566 27.59 -4.13 6.67
CA GLN A 566 26.92 -5.43 6.69
C GLN A 566 25.58 -5.39 5.91
N GLU A 567 24.90 -4.26 5.95
CA GLU A 567 23.66 -4.04 5.20
C GLU A 567 23.89 -4.12 3.68
N GLU A 568 24.96 -3.50 3.17
CA GLU A 568 25.34 -3.61 1.75
C GLU A 568 25.59 -5.06 1.34
N GLN A 569 26.31 -5.80 2.17
CA GLN A 569 26.58 -7.22 1.94
C GLN A 569 25.29 -8.04 1.90
N ASN A 570 24.38 -7.83 2.88
CA ASN A 570 23.12 -8.52 2.96
C ASN A 570 22.24 -8.21 1.75
N ASN A 571 22.09 -6.95 1.37
CA ASN A 571 21.31 -6.55 0.20
C ASN A 571 21.83 -7.16 -1.10
N TYR A 572 23.14 -7.23 -1.27
CA TYR A 572 23.75 -7.85 -2.43
C TYR A 572 23.48 -9.38 -2.47
N GLN A 573 23.62 -10.05 -1.33
CA GLN A 573 23.31 -11.48 -1.20
C GLN A 573 21.84 -11.76 -1.47
N ASN A 574 20.91 -10.96 -0.93
CA ASN A 574 19.48 -11.04 -1.21
C ASN A 574 19.19 -10.96 -2.72
N GLY A 575 19.80 -9.99 -3.40
CA GLY A 575 19.63 -9.83 -4.83
C GLY A 575 20.09 -11.08 -5.61
N ILE A 576 21.22 -11.68 -5.25
CA ILE A 576 21.70 -12.90 -5.91
C ILE A 576 20.78 -14.09 -5.62
N ILE A 577 20.31 -14.25 -4.38
CA ILE A 577 19.34 -15.28 -3.99
C ILE A 577 18.05 -15.12 -4.82
N SER A 578 17.55 -13.91 -4.96
CA SER A 578 16.37 -13.61 -5.77
C SER A 578 16.57 -13.99 -7.24
N ILE A 579 17.73 -13.73 -7.82
CA ILE A 579 18.02 -14.15 -9.22
C ILE A 579 18.07 -15.68 -9.35
N ILE A 580 18.66 -16.38 -8.37
CA ILE A 580 18.67 -17.85 -8.36
C ILE A 580 17.24 -18.38 -8.34
N THR A 581 16.38 -17.81 -7.52
CA THR A 581 14.96 -18.12 -7.48
C THR A 581 14.29 -17.88 -8.83
N SER A 582 14.52 -16.73 -9.47
CA SER A 582 13.98 -16.43 -10.82
C SER A 582 14.46 -17.42 -11.89
N CYS A 583 15.70 -17.91 -11.82
CA CYS A 583 16.20 -18.93 -12.74
C CYS A 583 15.46 -20.27 -12.61
N SER A 584 14.89 -20.59 -11.45
CA SER A 584 14.19 -21.86 -11.20
C SER A 584 12.90 -22.04 -12.03
N ILE A 585 12.35 -20.94 -12.55
CA ILE A 585 11.16 -20.94 -13.42
C ILE A 585 11.43 -21.72 -14.71
N PHE A 586 12.69 -21.75 -15.19
CA PHE A 586 13.08 -22.47 -16.38
C PHE A 586 13.42 -23.93 -16.06
N LYS A 587 12.47 -24.84 -16.18
CA LYS A 587 12.64 -26.28 -15.91
C LYS A 587 13.81 -26.96 -16.65
N LYS A 588 14.29 -26.33 -17.73
CA LYS A 588 15.46 -26.82 -18.49
C LYS A 588 16.83 -26.39 -17.95
N ILE A 589 16.84 -25.44 -17.00
CA ILE A 589 18.06 -25.05 -16.29
C ILE A 589 18.31 -26.11 -15.24
N THR A 590 19.43 -26.78 -15.31
CA THR A 590 19.76 -27.86 -14.39
C THR A 590 20.96 -27.47 -13.53
N MET A 591 20.87 -27.77 -12.25
CA MET A 591 22.00 -27.76 -11.33
C MET A 591 22.51 -29.19 -11.15
N ASN A 592 23.84 -29.39 -11.00
CA ASN A 592 24.33 -30.66 -10.52
C ASN A 592 24.23 -30.76 -8.99
N ALA A 593 24.33 -31.98 -8.46
CA ALA A 593 24.20 -32.24 -7.02
C ALA A 593 25.16 -31.41 -6.15
N LEU A 594 26.36 -31.15 -6.66
CA LEU A 594 27.37 -30.35 -5.96
C LEU A 594 26.96 -28.86 -5.88
N GLN A 595 26.36 -28.33 -6.93
CA GLN A 595 25.85 -26.94 -6.98
C GLN A 595 24.66 -26.78 -6.05
N ILE A 596 23.68 -27.69 -6.10
CA ILE A 596 22.50 -27.65 -5.19
C ILE A 596 22.96 -27.73 -3.72
N THR A 597 23.82 -28.68 -3.38
CA THR A 597 24.34 -28.85 -2.02
C THR A 597 25.14 -27.62 -1.56
N SER A 598 25.86 -26.99 -2.46
CA SER A 598 26.69 -25.83 -2.13
C SER A 598 25.85 -24.57 -1.94
N VAL A 599 24.85 -24.34 -2.80
CA VAL A 599 23.87 -23.24 -2.63
C VAL A 599 23.07 -23.46 -1.34
N TYR A 600 22.60 -24.67 -1.09
CA TYR A 600 21.93 -25.03 0.15
C TYR A 600 22.76 -24.68 1.39
N LYS A 601 24.02 -25.10 1.47
CA LYS A 601 24.88 -24.80 2.62
C LYS A 601 25.11 -23.30 2.84
N LEU A 602 25.19 -22.52 1.77
CA LEU A 602 25.35 -21.07 1.86
C LEU A 602 24.08 -20.42 2.44
N ILE A 603 22.92 -20.85 1.95
CA ILE A 603 21.62 -20.33 2.41
C ILE A 603 21.32 -20.79 3.84
N GLU A 604 21.67 -22.06 4.19
CA GLU A 604 21.47 -22.63 5.52
C GLU A 604 22.11 -21.79 6.63
N GLN A 605 23.29 -21.20 6.38
CA GLN A 605 23.94 -20.34 7.35
C GLN A 605 23.10 -19.10 7.68
N SER A 606 22.46 -18.51 6.68
CA SER A 606 21.57 -17.36 6.87
C SER A 606 20.31 -17.73 7.67
N ILE A 607 19.79 -18.93 7.44
CA ILE A 607 18.63 -19.46 8.16
C ILE A 607 18.97 -19.73 9.63
N ILE A 608 20.09 -20.38 9.91
CA ILE A 608 20.52 -20.70 11.27
C ILE A 608 20.78 -19.41 12.07
N GLN A 609 21.36 -18.40 11.45
CA GLN A 609 21.66 -17.12 12.10
C GLN A 609 20.43 -16.22 12.25
N ARG A 610 19.30 -16.56 11.60
CA ARG A 610 18.08 -15.73 11.54
C ARG A 610 18.39 -14.27 11.23
N ASN A 611 19.28 -14.06 10.26
CA ASN A 611 19.67 -12.74 9.80
C ASN A 611 18.60 -12.15 8.85
N GLU A 612 18.86 -10.94 8.32
CA GLU A 612 17.95 -10.24 7.40
C GLU A 612 17.69 -11.00 6.08
N LEU A 613 18.48 -12.02 5.76
CA LEU A 613 18.32 -12.87 4.57
C LEU A 613 17.34 -14.03 4.79
N PHE A 614 16.80 -14.18 5.97
CA PHE A 614 16.06 -15.40 6.35
C PHE A 614 14.82 -15.63 5.47
N GLN A 615 14.11 -14.55 5.12
CA GLN A 615 12.89 -14.63 4.31
C GLN A 615 13.18 -15.08 2.89
N GLU A 616 14.12 -14.43 2.20
CA GLU A 616 14.55 -14.78 0.84
C GLU A 616 15.21 -16.14 0.79
N ALA A 617 15.94 -16.50 1.84
CA ALA A 617 16.58 -17.79 1.96
C ALA A 617 15.55 -18.95 1.98
N ILE A 618 14.44 -18.80 2.74
CA ILE A 618 13.36 -19.79 2.78
C ILE A 618 12.70 -19.93 1.40
N CYS A 619 12.41 -18.83 0.72
CA CYS A 619 11.85 -18.86 -0.63
C CYS A 619 12.78 -19.59 -1.61
N CYS A 620 14.06 -19.25 -1.61
CA CYS A 620 15.05 -19.90 -2.46
C CYS A 620 15.19 -21.40 -2.17
N LEU A 621 15.06 -21.83 -0.93
CA LEU A 621 15.09 -23.27 -0.59
C LEU A 621 13.99 -24.05 -1.31
N GLY A 622 12.76 -23.51 -1.36
CA GLY A 622 11.67 -24.09 -2.14
C GLY A 622 12.03 -24.19 -3.63
N SER A 623 12.49 -23.08 -4.18
CA SER A 623 12.85 -22.98 -5.59
C SER A 623 14.01 -23.92 -6.02
N LEU A 624 14.90 -24.33 -5.11
CA LEU A 624 15.95 -25.32 -5.42
C LEU A 624 15.37 -26.67 -5.88
N ALA A 625 14.18 -27.03 -5.41
CA ALA A 625 13.51 -28.27 -5.82
C ALA A 625 13.18 -28.27 -7.32
N ASN A 626 12.90 -27.11 -7.89
CA ASN A 626 12.56 -26.96 -9.32
C ASN A 626 13.74 -27.26 -10.25
N PHE A 627 14.98 -27.17 -9.80
CA PHE A 627 16.17 -27.51 -10.61
C PHE A 627 16.42 -29.01 -10.79
N GLY A 628 15.79 -29.86 -10.00
CA GLY A 628 15.88 -31.29 -10.12
C GLY A 628 15.59 -32.03 -8.82
N TRP A 629 14.38 -32.59 -8.73
CA TRP A 629 13.88 -33.24 -7.52
C TRP A 629 14.78 -34.39 -7.05
N GLU A 630 15.28 -35.25 -7.95
CA GLU A 630 16.14 -36.37 -7.58
C GLU A 630 17.40 -35.95 -6.83
N LEU A 631 17.93 -34.76 -7.14
CA LEU A 631 19.10 -34.20 -6.48
C LEU A 631 18.74 -33.47 -5.18
N PHE A 632 17.58 -32.84 -5.15
CA PHE A 632 17.05 -32.10 -3.99
C PHE A 632 16.58 -33.05 -2.88
N SER A 633 16.05 -34.22 -3.22
CA SER A 633 15.50 -35.21 -2.28
C SER A 633 16.43 -35.56 -1.12
N ASN A 634 17.76 -35.55 -1.32
CA ASN A 634 18.76 -35.81 -0.28
C ASN A 634 18.79 -34.76 0.85
N ILE A 635 18.28 -33.52 0.61
CA ILE A 635 18.23 -32.41 1.59
C ILE A 635 16.80 -32.05 1.99
N ASN A 636 15.81 -32.73 1.40
CA ASN A 636 14.41 -32.41 1.54
C ASN A 636 13.95 -32.32 3.02
N ASP A 637 14.29 -33.34 3.84
CA ASP A 637 13.87 -33.37 5.25
C ASP A 637 14.39 -32.17 6.06
N GLN A 638 15.63 -31.76 5.77
CA GLN A 638 16.23 -30.58 6.43
C GLN A 638 15.56 -29.29 5.97
N VAL A 639 15.33 -29.16 4.67
CA VAL A 639 14.64 -27.98 4.09
C VAL A 639 13.20 -27.87 4.63
N MET A 640 12.46 -28.99 4.64
CA MET A 640 11.10 -29.00 5.15
C MET A 640 11.02 -28.66 6.65
N ASN A 641 12.01 -29.02 7.45
CA ASN A 641 12.09 -28.59 8.84
C ASN A 641 12.19 -27.05 8.94
N TYR A 642 13.01 -26.40 8.11
CA TYR A 642 13.11 -24.94 8.08
C TYR A 642 11.81 -24.29 7.60
N VAL A 643 11.16 -24.86 6.59
CA VAL A 643 9.83 -24.43 6.13
C VAL A 643 8.80 -24.52 7.27
N LEU A 644 8.75 -25.64 7.98
CA LEU A 644 7.82 -25.80 9.12
C LEU A 644 8.12 -24.82 10.28
N ILE A 645 9.39 -24.48 10.51
CA ILE A 645 9.78 -23.47 11.51
C ILE A 645 9.32 -22.07 11.07
N SER A 646 9.43 -21.72 9.77
CA SER A 646 8.96 -20.44 9.27
C SER A 646 7.46 -20.24 9.43
N LEU A 647 6.68 -21.32 9.42
CA LEU A 647 5.23 -21.31 9.64
C LEU A 647 4.83 -21.14 11.11
N ASP A 648 5.75 -21.32 12.06
CA ASP A 648 5.49 -21.17 13.51
C ASP A 648 5.70 -19.72 13.99
N ASP A 649 6.34 -18.87 13.21
CA ASP A 649 6.67 -17.51 13.64
C ASP A 649 5.46 -16.56 13.47
N LYS A 650 4.62 -16.53 14.50
CA LYS A 650 3.43 -15.66 14.55
C LYS A 650 3.73 -14.16 14.54
N ARG A 651 4.98 -13.73 14.67
CA ARG A 651 5.37 -12.31 14.69
C ARG A 651 5.75 -11.80 13.31
N ASP A 652 6.18 -12.70 12.42
CA ASP A 652 6.62 -12.35 11.07
C ASP A 652 5.75 -13.06 10.02
N PHE A 653 4.63 -12.42 9.68
CA PHE A 653 3.74 -12.93 8.63
C PHE A 653 4.40 -12.99 7.25
N THR A 654 5.42 -12.18 6.99
CA THR A 654 6.17 -12.23 5.73
C THR A 654 6.97 -13.52 5.64
N LEU A 655 7.55 -13.96 6.75
CA LEU A 655 8.25 -15.24 6.82
C LEU A 655 7.30 -16.43 6.62
N CYS A 656 6.11 -16.38 7.25
CA CYS A 656 5.08 -17.39 6.99
C CYS A 656 4.67 -17.45 5.52
N PHE A 657 4.54 -16.29 4.88
CA PHE A 657 4.22 -16.17 3.46
C PHE A 657 5.28 -16.86 2.58
N GLN A 658 6.56 -16.61 2.82
CA GLN A 658 7.66 -17.25 2.09
C GLN A 658 7.73 -18.76 2.37
N GLY A 659 7.44 -19.16 3.60
CA GLY A 659 7.35 -20.58 3.98
C GLY A 659 6.26 -21.34 3.23
N ILE A 660 5.11 -20.73 3.02
CA ILE A 660 4.00 -21.31 2.25
C ILE A 660 4.41 -21.47 0.78
N ILE A 661 5.03 -20.45 0.17
CA ILE A 661 5.52 -20.53 -1.22
C ILE A 661 6.57 -21.64 -1.35
N ALA A 662 7.54 -21.69 -0.45
CA ALA A 662 8.56 -22.74 -0.47
C ALA A 662 7.97 -24.14 -0.32
N ALA A 663 6.96 -24.31 0.53
CA ALA A 663 6.25 -25.58 0.67
C ALA A 663 5.54 -25.99 -0.63
N SER A 664 4.86 -25.03 -1.30
CA SER A 664 4.20 -25.24 -2.58
C SER A 664 5.21 -25.69 -3.65
N ASP A 665 6.32 -24.96 -3.83
CA ASP A 665 7.37 -25.31 -4.79
C ASP A 665 7.93 -26.73 -4.57
N ILE A 666 8.17 -27.11 -3.32
CA ILE A 666 8.69 -28.43 -2.96
C ILE A 666 7.66 -29.52 -3.26
N ILE A 667 6.40 -29.30 -2.89
CA ILE A 667 5.32 -30.26 -3.16
C ILE A 667 5.13 -30.46 -4.67
N MET A 668 5.07 -29.36 -5.41
CA MET A 668 4.89 -29.39 -6.86
C MET A 668 6.07 -30.09 -7.58
N SER A 669 7.29 -29.91 -7.08
CA SER A 669 8.48 -30.55 -7.65
C SER A 669 8.64 -32.02 -7.28
N SER A 670 8.22 -32.42 -6.08
CA SER A 670 8.33 -33.79 -5.56
C SER A 670 7.25 -34.73 -6.07
N GLY A 671 6.16 -34.20 -6.58
CA GLY A 671 4.97 -34.99 -6.91
C GLY A 671 4.49 -35.78 -5.68
N ARG A 672 4.31 -37.09 -5.83
CA ARG A 672 3.76 -37.95 -4.75
C ARG A 672 4.80 -38.49 -3.75
N GLU A 673 6.05 -38.06 -3.80
CA GLU A 673 7.12 -38.60 -2.93
C GLU A 673 7.13 -37.98 -1.52
N ASN A 674 6.49 -36.83 -1.29
CA ASN A 674 6.54 -36.07 -0.02
C ASN A 674 5.41 -36.36 0.98
N ILE A 675 4.77 -37.51 0.88
CA ILE A 675 3.55 -37.88 1.64
C ILE A 675 3.71 -37.76 3.16
N ILE A 676 4.91 -38.05 3.70
CA ILE A 676 5.15 -38.12 5.16
C ILE A 676 5.06 -36.73 5.82
N ILE A 677 5.33 -35.64 5.12
CA ILE A 677 5.39 -34.28 5.67
C ILE A 677 4.06 -33.55 5.54
N ILE A 678 3.22 -33.96 4.59
CA ILE A 678 1.92 -33.32 4.29
C ILE A 678 1.04 -33.21 5.55
N PRO A 679 0.83 -34.24 6.40
CA PRO A 679 0.01 -34.08 7.61
C PRO A 679 0.49 -32.96 8.55
N LYS A 680 1.78 -32.85 8.79
CA LYS A 680 2.36 -31.78 9.62
C LYS A 680 2.15 -30.39 9.00
N LEU A 681 2.23 -30.31 7.68
CA LEU A 681 2.02 -29.07 6.94
C LEU A 681 0.55 -28.65 7.01
N MET A 682 -0.38 -29.59 6.79
CA MET A 682 -1.82 -29.37 6.92
C MET A 682 -2.20 -28.83 8.31
N ASP A 683 -1.71 -29.48 9.38
CA ASP A 683 -1.95 -29.02 10.76
C ASP A 683 -1.46 -27.60 11.02
N LYS A 684 -0.32 -27.21 10.44
CA LYS A 684 0.24 -25.86 10.59
C LYS A 684 -0.54 -24.82 9.81
N VAL A 685 -0.87 -25.12 8.57
CA VAL A 685 -1.66 -24.21 7.70
C VAL A 685 -3.04 -23.99 8.30
N GLN A 686 -3.67 -25.05 8.83
CA GLN A 686 -4.96 -24.94 9.52
C GLN A 686 -4.89 -24.04 10.77
N LYS A 687 -3.80 -24.11 11.55
CA LYS A 687 -3.57 -23.21 12.69
C LYS A 687 -3.37 -21.74 12.25
N ILE A 688 -2.70 -21.53 11.12
CA ILE A 688 -2.51 -20.19 10.56
C ILE A 688 -3.86 -19.61 10.12
N ILE A 689 -4.68 -20.36 9.37
CA ILE A 689 -5.96 -19.88 8.86
C ILE A 689 -6.96 -19.58 9.98
N ASN A 690 -6.94 -20.35 11.04
CA ASN A 690 -7.83 -20.18 12.20
C ASN A 690 -7.37 -19.04 13.14
N ASP A 691 -6.24 -18.41 12.90
CA ASP A 691 -5.79 -17.25 13.66
C ASP A 691 -6.61 -16.01 13.26
N PRO A 692 -7.35 -15.36 14.18
CA PRO A 692 -8.19 -14.21 13.86
C PRO A 692 -7.39 -13.00 13.39
N ASP A 693 -6.12 -12.92 13.75
CA ASP A 693 -5.24 -11.78 13.42
C ASP A 693 -4.45 -11.97 12.11
N ILE A 694 -4.72 -13.06 11.38
CA ILE A 694 -4.01 -13.36 10.14
C ILE A 694 -4.24 -12.28 9.05
N PRO A 695 -3.18 -11.77 8.40
CA PRO A 695 -3.32 -10.91 7.24
C PRO A 695 -4.06 -11.59 6.08
N ARG A 696 -4.94 -10.84 5.41
CA ARG A 696 -5.78 -11.33 4.31
C ARG A 696 -4.97 -12.01 3.20
N GLY A 697 -3.82 -11.42 2.79
CA GLY A 697 -2.96 -11.98 1.75
C GLY A 697 -2.37 -13.34 2.11
N LEU A 698 -2.09 -13.60 3.39
CA LEU A 698 -1.57 -14.90 3.83
C LEU A 698 -2.67 -16.00 3.75
N LYS A 699 -3.93 -15.65 4.02
CA LYS A 699 -5.06 -16.55 3.85
C LYS A 699 -5.19 -17.07 2.42
N ILE A 700 -5.03 -16.18 1.44
CA ILE A 700 -5.04 -16.55 0.01
C ILE A 700 -3.94 -17.58 -0.28
N LYS A 701 -2.72 -17.38 0.23
CA LYS A 701 -1.61 -18.31 0.01
C LYS A 701 -1.83 -19.67 0.67
N CYS A 702 -2.51 -19.70 1.81
CA CYS A 702 -2.91 -20.96 2.43
C CYS A 702 -3.87 -21.76 1.53
N PHE A 703 -4.83 -21.10 0.88
CA PHE A 703 -5.73 -21.75 -0.08
C PHE A 703 -4.97 -22.32 -1.27
N MET A 704 -4.02 -21.56 -1.84
CA MET A 704 -3.15 -22.05 -2.93
C MET A 704 -2.40 -23.32 -2.51
N LEU A 705 -1.76 -23.32 -1.33
CA LEU A 705 -1.04 -24.49 -0.85
C LEU A 705 -1.95 -25.72 -0.65
N TYR A 706 -3.17 -25.52 -0.16
CA TYR A 706 -4.14 -26.62 -0.09
C TYR A 706 -4.47 -27.16 -1.47
N THR A 707 -4.64 -26.30 -2.47
CA THR A 707 -4.84 -26.72 -3.88
C THR A 707 -3.71 -27.63 -4.35
N ASP A 708 -2.46 -27.22 -4.19
CA ASP A 708 -1.29 -27.98 -4.59
C ASP A 708 -1.20 -29.33 -3.87
N ILE A 709 -1.48 -29.33 -2.56
CA ILE A 709 -1.50 -30.56 -1.76
C ILE A 709 -2.56 -31.53 -2.28
N PHE A 710 -3.80 -31.10 -2.53
CA PHE A 710 -4.85 -31.98 -3.01
C PHE A 710 -4.58 -32.54 -4.42
N ILE A 711 -4.01 -31.72 -5.32
CA ILE A 711 -3.71 -32.17 -6.68
C ILE A 711 -2.67 -33.32 -6.68
N LEU A 712 -1.71 -33.31 -5.76
CA LEU A 712 -0.55 -34.21 -5.82
C LEU A 712 -0.56 -35.31 -4.78
N SER A 713 -1.45 -35.29 -3.79
CA SER A 713 -1.45 -36.25 -2.69
C SER A 713 -2.18 -37.54 -3.02
N ASP A 714 -1.91 -38.54 -2.20
CA ASP A 714 -2.64 -39.81 -2.22
C ASP A 714 -3.86 -39.77 -1.30
N SER A 715 -4.55 -40.92 -1.17
CA SER A 715 -5.76 -41.07 -0.34
C SER A 715 -5.56 -40.74 1.14
N SER A 716 -4.32 -40.64 1.65
CA SER A 716 -4.02 -40.38 3.07
C SER A 716 -4.48 -39.02 3.56
N ILE A 717 -4.61 -38.03 2.68
CA ILE A 717 -5.12 -36.69 3.07
C ILE A 717 -6.65 -36.59 3.15
N GLY A 718 -7.37 -37.65 2.81
CA GLY A 718 -8.82 -37.67 2.87
C GLY A 718 -9.38 -37.39 4.27
N GLU A 719 -8.59 -37.60 5.34
CA GLU A 719 -8.97 -37.26 6.69
C GLU A 719 -9.13 -35.76 6.95
N TYR A 720 -8.41 -34.90 6.21
CA TYR A 720 -8.49 -33.44 6.30
C TYR A 720 -9.61 -32.84 5.44
N LEU A 721 -10.22 -33.63 4.58
CA LEU A 721 -11.24 -33.17 3.63
C LEU A 721 -12.44 -32.49 4.32
N PRO A 722 -13.00 -33.01 5.43
CA PRO A 722 -14.14 -32.37 6.10
C PRO A 722 -13.80 -30.95 6.60
N ASP A 723 -12.61 -30.77 7.17
CA ASP A 723 -12.17 -29.47 7.72
C ASP A 723 -11.90 -28.45 6.60
N VAL A 724 -11.28 -28.91 5.50
CA VAL A 724 -11.04 -28.04 4.34
C VAL A 724 -12.34 -27.70 3.62
N MET A 725 -13.28 -28.62 3.51
CA MET A 725 -14.61 -28.34 2.97
C MET A 725 -15.39 -27.34 3.82
N GLN A 726 -15.28 -27.40 5.14
CA GLN A 726 -15.88 -26.39 6.04
C GLN A 726 -15.22 -25.02 5.81
N LEU A 727 -13.89 -24.97 5.68
CA LEU A 727 -13.13 -23.75 5.39
C LEU A 727 -13.58 -23.10 4.06
N ILE A 728 -13.85 -23.90 3.03
CA ILE A 728 -14.39 -23.43 1.75
C ILE A 728 -15.78 -22.84 1.95
N VAL A 729 -16.67 -23.53 2.64
CA VAL A 729 -18.03 -23.03 2.93
C VAL A 729 -18.00 -21.72 3.70
N ASP A 730 -17.12 -21.58 4.68
CA ASP A 730 -16.94 -20.34 5.45
C ASP A 730 -16.36 -19.22 4.57
N GLY A 731 -15.42 -19.56 3.70
CA GLY A 731 -14.86 -18.64 2.69
C GLY A 731 -15.92 -18.14 1.70
N MET A 732 -16.74 -19.05 1.18
CA MET A 732 -17.86 -18.71 0.30
C MET A 732 -18.87 -17.78 1.00
N ASN A 733 -19.25 -18.08 2.21
CA ASN A 733 -20.17 -17.26 3.00
C ASN A 733 -19.62 -15.85 3.26
N SER A 734 -18.33 -15.74 3.58
CA SER A 734 -17.67 -14.45 3.85
C SER A 734 -17.43 -13.60 2.60
N SER A 735 -17.46 -14.19 1.41
CA SER A 735 -17.25 -13.54 0.12
C SER A 735 -18.49 -13.48 -0.77
N MET A 736 -19.64 -13.92 -0.26
CA MET A 736 -20.90 -14.03 -1.01
C MET A 736 -21.52 -12.68 -1.39
N ASP A 737 -21.29 -11.64 -0.58
CA ASP A 737 -21.87 -10.33 -0.85
C ASP A 737 -21.11 -9.60 -1.95
N PRO A 738 -21.81 -8.91 -2.87
CA PRO A 738 -21.14 -8.10 -3.88
C PRO A 738 -20.35 -6.95 -3.22
N PRO A 739 -19.24 -6.51 -3.82
CA PRO A 739 -18.47 -5.43 -3.25
C PRO A 739 -19.32 -4.15 -3.17
N ASN A 740 -19.49 -3.64 -1.97
CA ASN A 740 -20.20 -2.39 -1.74
C ASN A 740 -19.44 -1.23 -2.43
N LYS A 741 -20.18 -0.23 -2.96
CA LYS A 741 -19.58 0.96 -3.58
C LYS A 741 -18.71 1.77 -2.61
N ASP A 742 -18.96 1.64 -1.31
CA ASP A 742 -18.20 2.30 -0.25
C ASP A 742 -16.97 1.50 0.24
N MET A 743 -16.74 0.32 -0.33
CA MET A 743 -15.61 -0.55 0.02
C MET A 743 -14.33 -0.02 -0.64
N ASP A 744 -13.21 0.01 0.12
CA ASP A 744 -11.91 0.41 -0.41
C ASP A 744 -11.43 -0.53 -1.53
N ILE A 745 -10.52 -0.03 -2.36
CA ILE A 745 -10.00 -0.75 -3.54
C ILE A 745 -9.32 -2.05 -3.11
N ASP A 746 -8.45 -1.98 -2.09
CA ASP A 746 -7.69 -3.13 -1.61
C ASP A 746 -8.61 -4.27 -1.13
N THR A 747 -9.70 -3.93 -0.45
CA THR A 747 -10.70 -4.92 -0.01
C THR A 747 -11.46 -5.52 -1.20
N ARG A 748 -11.76 -4.72 -2.24
CA ARG A 748 -12.40 -5.23 -3.47
C ARG A 748 -11.49 -6.18 -4.24
N GLU A 749 -10.21 -5.82 -4.39
CA GLU A 749 -9.22 -6.67 -5.04
C GLU A 749 -9.00 -7.97 -4.27
N TYR A 750 -8.87 -7.88 -2.94
CA TYR A 750 -8.78 -9.05 -2.08
C TYR A 750 -9.98 -10.00 -2.26
N LEU A 751 -11.21 -9.49 -2.26
CA LEU A 751 -12.40 -10.34 -2.44
C LEU A 751 -12.43 -11.00 -3.82
N GLY A 752 -11.97 -10.30 -4.86
CA GLY A 752 -11.84 -10.86 -6.21
C GLY A 752 -10.86 -12.04 -6.23
N GLU A 753 -9.64 -11.82 -5.72
CA GLU A 753 -8.59 -12.85 -5.64
C GLU A 753 -9.01 -14.02 -4.73
N PHE A 754 -9.65 -13.72 -3.61
CA PHE A 754 -10.10 -14.76 -2.67
C PHE A 754 -11.16 -15.68 -3.27
N ARG A 755 -12.11 -15.15 -4.05
CA ARG A 755 -13.11 -15.95 -4.80
C ARG A 755 -12.44 -16.86 -5.82
N GLU A 756 -11.43 -16.36 -6.51
CA GLU A 756 -10.65 -17.15 -7.45
C GLU A 756 -9.97 -18.33 -6.75
N LYS A 757 -9.30 -18.10 -5.63
CA LYS A 757 -8.61 -19.17 -4.88
C LYS A 757 -9.56 -20.18 -4.23
N ILE A 758 -10.78 -19.78 -3.89
CA ILE A 758 -11.83 -20.73 -3.50
C ILE A 758 -12.18 -21.67 -4.67
N CYS A 759 -12.34 -21.13 -5.88
CA CYS A 759 -12.65 -21.94 -7.07
C CYS A 759 -11.48 -22.87 -7.43
N GLU A 760 -10.23 -22.39 -7.42
CA GLU A 760 -9.04 -23.22 -7.64
C GLU A 760 -8.96 -24.38 -6.62
N LEU A 761 -9.20 -24.10 -5.33
CA LEU A 761 -9.20 -25.16 -4.32
C LEU A 761 -10.32 -26.18 -4.55
N LEU A 762 -11.52 -25.74 -4.95
CA LEU A 762 -12.60 -26.64 -5.35
C LEU A 762 -12.21 -27.52 -6.52
N THR A 763 -11.53 -26.95 -7.55
CA THR A 763 -10.98 -27.70 -8.69
C THR A 763 -9.98 -28.77 -8.22
N GLY A 764 -9.01 -28.38 -7.37
CA GLY A 764 -8.02 -29.31 -6.83
C GLY A 764 -8.63 -30.47 -6.05
N ILE A 765 -9.58 -30.17 -5.15
CA ILE A 765 -10.28 -31.21 -4.38
C ILE A 765 -11.14 -32.11 -5.29
N PHE A 766 -11.81 -31.53 -6.28
CA PHE A 766 -12.62 -32.32 -7.21
C PHE A 766 -11.76 -33.27 -8.05
N LEU A 767 -10.61 -32.85 -8.51
CA LEU A 767 -9.65 -33.68 -9.22
C LEU A 767 -9.16 -34.82 -8.32
N PHE A 768 -8.75 -34.51 -7.09
CA PHE A 768 -8.37 -35.51 -6.08
C PHE A 768 -9.44 -36.57 -5.86
N LEU A 769 -10.69 -36.15 -5.62
CA LEU A 769 -11.79 -37.06 -5.38
C LEU A 769 -12.15 -37.90 -6.63
N THR A 770 -11.97 -37.33 -7.82
CA THR A 770 -12.21 -38.02 -9.08
C THR A 770 -11.17 -39.11 -9.30
N GLU A 771 -9.88 -38.82 -9.07
CA GLU A 771 -8.80 -39.81 -9.15
C GLU A 771 -9.00 -41.00 -8.19
N HIS A 772 -9.55 -40.74 -7.00
CA HIS A 772 -9.78 -41.74 -5.97
C HIS A 772 -11.17 -42.38 -6.04
N ASN A 773 -11.95 -42.14 -7.08
CA ASN A 773 -13.33 -42.63 -7.26
C ASN A 773 -14.30 -42.20 -6.15
N GLN A 774 -14.07 -41.05 -5.51
CA GLN A 774 -14.86 -40.50 -4.41
C GLN A 774 -15.61 -39.23 -4.78
N ALA A 775 -15.64 -38.81 -6.04
CA ALA A 775 -16.26 -37.57 -6.50
C ALA A 775 -17.73 -37.41 -6.10
N ASN A 776 -18.43 -38.52 -5.80
CA ASN A 776 -19.80 -38.49 -5.28
C ASN A 776 -19.95 -37.76 -3.92
N VAL A 777 -18.88 -37.57 -3.18
CA VAL A 777 -18.87 -36.77 -1.96
C VAL A 777 -19.31 -35.33 -2.23
N PHE A 778 -19.00 -34.78 -3.42
CA PHE A 778 -19.44 -33.44 -3.84
C PHE A 778 -20.98 -33.32 -4.02
N SER A 779 -21.69 -34.42 -4.22
CA SER A 779 -23.14 -34.38 -4.49
C SER A 779 -23.93 -33.62 -3.43
N GLN A 780 -23.48 -33.66 -2.17
CA GLN A 780 -24.16 -32.98 -1.06
C GLN A 780 -23.89 -31.46 -1.02
N TYR A 781 -22.83 -30.97 -1.70
CA TYR A 781 -22.40 -29.57 -1.70
C TYR A 781 -22.71 -28.86 -3.03
N ILE A 782 -23.03 -29.63 -4.08
CA ILE A 782 -23.06 -29.13 -5.47
C ILE A 782 -24.05 -27.98 -5.66
N ASP A 783 -25.21 -28.03 -5.01
CA ASP A 783 -26.21 -26.94 -5.06
C ASP A 783 -25.64 -25.63 -4.48
N GLY A 784 -24.96 -25.70 -3.36
CA GLY A 784 -24.31 -24.54 -2.73
C GLY A 784 -23.19 -23.98 -3.58
N PHE A 785 -22.37 -24.84 -4.17
CA PHE A 785 -21.26 -24.42 -5.04
C PHE A 785 -21.74 -23.74 -6.32
N ILE A 786 -22.73 -24.33 -7.00
CA ILE A 786 -23.27 -23.74 -8.24
C ILE A 786 -23.98 -22.42 -7.94
N LYS A 787 -24.69 -22.29 -6.83
CA LYS A 787 -25.28 -21.01 -6.42
C LYS A 787 -24.21 -19.95 -6.16
N TYR A 788 -23.12 -20.31 -5.49
CA TYR A 788 -22.00 -19.40 -5.26
C TYR A 788 -21.37 -18.97 -6.57
N ILE A 789 -20.95 -19.93 -7.40
CA ILE A 789 -20.31 -19.71 -8.71
C ILE A 789 -21.19 -18.84 -9.60
N SER A 790 -22.52 -19.14 -9.65
CA SER A 790 -23.46 -18.38 -10.47
C SER A 790 -23.55 -16.91 -10.06
N LYS A 791 -23.39 -16.60 -8.77
CA LYS A 791 -23.40 -15.22 -8.27
C LYS A 791 -22.10 -14.47 -8.55
N ILE A 792 -20.95 -15.07 -8.23
CA ILE A 792 -19.67 -14.37 -8.32
C ILE A 792 -19.24 -14.00 -9.76
N VAL A 793 -19.88 -14.57 -10.78
CA VAL A 793 -19.65 -14.23 -12.20
C VAL A 793 -20.53 -13.07 -12.68
N GLU A 794 -21.54 -12.65 -11.89
CA GLU A 794 -22.43 -11.55 -12.25
C GLU A 794 -21.66 -10.21 -12.30
N PRO A 795 -22.06 -9.27 -13.19
CA PRO A 795 -21.34 -8.00 -13.38
C PRO A 795 -21.19 -7.16 -12.10
N GLU A 796 -22.12 -7.27 -11.16
CA GLU A 796 -22.06 -6.54 -9.88
C GLU A 796 -20.87 -6.96 -8.97
N TYR A 797 -20.35 -8.18 -9.18
CA TYR A 797 -19.16 -8.69 -8.48
C TYR A 797 -17.85 -8.27 -9.15
N ASN A 798 -17.90 -7.69 -10.34
CA ASN A 798 -16.74 -7.29 -11.15
C ASN A 798 -15.68 -8.39 -11.28
N PRO A 799 -16.04 -9.61 -11.77
CA PRO A 799 -15.13 -10.74 -11.83
C PRO A 799 -13.94 -10.49 -12.77
N SER A 800 -12.74 -10.90 -12.35
CA SER A 800 -11.56 -10.94 -13.21
C SER A 800 -11.71 -11.95 -14.32
N MET A 801 -10.93 -11.81 -15.41
CA MET A 801 -10.93 -12.81 -16.48
C MET A 801 -10.37 -14.15 -16.00
N SER A 802 -9.40 -14.14 -15.06
CA SER A 802 -8.88 -15.33 -14.41
C SER A 802 -9.98 -16.08 -13.64
N LEU A 803 -10.77 -15.37 -12.81
CA LEU A 803 -11.93 -15.98 -12.13
C LEU A 803 -12.94 -16.56 -13.10
N ILE A 804 -13.25 -15.87 -14.21
CA ILE A 804 -14.18 -16.38 -15.24
C ILE A 804 -13.66 -17.68 -15.86
N ALA A 805 -12.36 -17.73 -16.18
CA ALA A 805 -11.72 -18.91 -16.77
C ALA A 805 -11.71 -20.09 -15.78
N GLU A 806 -11.36 -19.86 -14.53
CA GLU A 806 -11.37 -20.88 -13.49
C GLU A 806 -12.77 -21.45 -13.24
N VAL A 807 -13.76 -20.58 -13.11
CA VAL A 807 -15.17 -20.99 -12.97
C VAL A 807 -15.64 -21.79 -14.19
N ALA A 808 -15.25 -21.40 -15.39
CA ALA A 808 -15.61 -22.13 -16.60
C ALA A 808 -15.06 -23.56 -16.60
N GLY A 809 -13.76 -23.72 -16.28
CA GLY A 809 -13.13 -25.03 -16.13
C GLY A 809 -13.83 -25.89 -15.10
N LEU A 810 -14.04 -25.37 -13.90
CA LEU A 810 -14.70 -26.09 -12.79
C LEU A 810 -16.14 -26.53 -13.14
N LEU A 811 -16.93 -25.66 -13.76
CA LEU A 811 -18.27 -25.99 -14.21
C LEU A 811 -18.26 -27.08 -15.29
N GLY A 812 -17.30 -27.02 -16.21
CA GLY A 812 -17.12 -28.05 -17.23
C GLY A 812 -16.81 -29.42 -16.64
N ASP A 813 -15.92 -29.47 -15.67
CA ASP A 813 -15.54 -30.69 -14.98
C ASP A 813 -16.70 -31.26 -14.16
N PHE A 814 -17.42 -30.42 -13.43
CA PHE A 814 -18.63 -30.84 -12.72
C PHE A 814 -19.69 -31.39 -13.69
N TYR A 815 -19.94 -30.74 -14.83
CA TYR A 815 -20.91 -31.15 -15.78
C TYR A 815 -20.55 -32.51 -16.44
N LYS A 816 -19.27 -32.73 -16.75
CA LYS A 816 -18.82 -34.03 -17.30
C LYS A 816 -19.09 -35.19 -16.34
N PHE A 817 -18.90 -34.95 -15.03
CA PHE A 817 -19.07 -35.97 -14.01
C PHE A 817 -20.56 -36.20 -13.66
N PHE A 818 -21.26 -35.12 -13.32
CA PHE A 818 -22.61 -35.18 -12.77
C PHE A 818 -23.71 -35.15 -13.87
N LYS A 819 -23.36 -34.75 -15.10
CA LYS A 819 -24.24 -34.77 -16.28
C LYS A 819 -25.65 -34.20 -16.00
N GLY A 820 -26.70 -34.96 -16.33
CA GLY A 820 -28.09 -34.52 -16.25
C GLY A 820 -28.57 -34.09 -14.85
N SER A 821 -27.92 -34.55 -13.76
CA SER A 821 -28.25 -34.07 -12.41
C SER A 821 -27.87 -32.60 -12.19
N MET A 822 -26.89 -32.07 -12.90
CA MET A 822 -26.52 -30.66 -12.86
C MET A 822 -27.52 -29.72 -13.55
N ASN A 823 -28.31 -30.22 -14.50
CA ASN A 823 -29.26 -29.38 -15.26
C ASN A 823 -30.28 -28.67 -14.34
N LEU A 824 -30.53 -29.21 -13.16
CA LEU A 824 -31.41 -28.62 -12.14
C LEU A 824 -30.84 -27.37 -11.46
N TYR A 825 -29.54 -27.27 -11.45
CA TYR A 825 -28.81 -26.22 -10.68
C TYR A 825 -28.17 -25.16 -11.56
N LEU A 826 -27.93 -25.47 -12.86
CA LEU A 826 -27.27 -24.58 -13.80
C LEU A 826 -28.12 -23.35 -14.12
N ASN A 827 -27.53 -22.17 -13.99
CA ASN A 827 -28.14 -20.91 -14.40
C ASN A 827 -27.70 -20.53 -15.82
N LYS A 828 -28.64 -20.49 -16.77
CA LYS A 828 -28.36 -20.10 -18.17
C LYS A 828 -27.74 -18.69 -18.27
N ASN A 829 -28.21 -17.73 -17.46
CA ASN A 829 -27.68 -16.38 -17.52
C ASN A 829 -26.20 -16.33 -17.12
N SER A 830 -25.81 -17.04 -16.08
CA SER A 830 -24.42 -17.11 -15.62
C SER A 830 -23.52 -17.79 -16.66
N LEU A 831 -23.99 -18.87 -17.30
CA LEU A 831 -23.29 -19.51 -18.40
C LEU A 831 -23.10 -18.54 -19.58
N ASN A 832 -24.14 -17.81 -19.98
CA ASN A 832 -24.04 -16.83 -21.07
C ASN A 832 -23.04 -15.73 -20.77
N ILE A 833 -22.98 -15.25 -19.51
CA ILE A 833 -21.97 -14.26 -19.08
C ILE A 833 -20.55 -14.85 -19.24
N ILE A 834 -20.34 -16.08 -18.81
CA ILE A 834 -19.04 -16.77 -18.92
C ILE A 834 -18.64 -16.90 -20.40
N PHE A 835 -19.53 -17.40 -21.26
CA PHE A 835 -19.27 -17.54 -22.67
C PHE A 835 -18.91 -16.20 -23.32
N GLN A 836 -19.74 -15.17 -23.11
CA GLN A 836 -19.52 -13.85 -23.70
C GLN A 836 -18.15 -13.27 -23.26
N LYS A 837 -17.79 -13.36 -21.98
CA LYS A 837 -16.52 -12.86 -21.46
C LYS A 837 -15.32 -13.58 -22.07
N LEU A 838 -15.38 -14.91 -22.22
CA LEU A 838 -14.31 -15.69 -22.83
C LEU A 838 -14.19 -15.44 -24.34
N GLU A 839 -15.32 -15.18 -25.03
CA GLU A 839 -15.32 -14.80 -26.47
C GLU A 839 -14.63 -13.43 -26.68
N GLU A 840 -14.86 -12.48 -25.80
CA GLU A 840 -14.27 -11.14 -25.83
C GLU A 840 -12.76 -11.15 -25.54
N SER A 841 -12.24 -12.21 -24.91
CA SER A 841 -10.82 -12.32 -24.57
C SER A 841 -9.94 -12.56 -25.79
N LYS A 842 -8.76 -11.95 -25.79
CA LYS A 842 -7.70 -12.18 -26.80
C LYS A 842 -6.71 -13.25 -26.39
N ASP A 843 -6.80 -13.75 -25.17
CA ASP A 843 -5.89 -14.75 -24.62
C ASP A 843 -6.13 -16.13 -25.28
N PRO A 844 -5.10 -16.80 -25.81
CA PRO A 844 -5.23 -18.14 -26.38
C PRO A 844 -5.75 -19.18 -25.38
N GLU A 845 -5.31 -19.11 -24.11
CA GLU A 845 -5.75 -20.05 -23.06
C GLU A 845 -7.25 -19.92 -22.79
N HIS A 846 -7.77 -18.70 -22.74
CA HIS A 846 -9.20 -18.47 -22.58
C HIS A 846 -10.02 -19.01 -23.74
N LYS A 847 -9.47 -19.02 -24.97
CA LYS A 847 -10.14 -19.62 -26.13
C LYS A 847 -10.17 -21.14 -26.05
N GLU A 848 -9.13 -21.77 -25.54
CA GLU A 848 -9.12 -23.22 -25.31
C GLU A 848 -10.15 -23.61 -24.25
N ILE A 849 -10.26 -22.88 -23.16
CA ILE A 849 -11.30 -23.06 -22.14
C ILE A 849 -12.69 -22.85 -22.73
N LEU A 850 -12.88 -21.82 -23.56
CA LEU A 850 -14.13 -21.58 -24.25
C LEU A 850 -14.56 -22.78 -25.14
N LEU A 851 -13.64 -23.31 -25.94
CA LEU A 851 -13.90 -24.50 -26.78
C LEU A 851 -14.26 -25.71 -25.89
N TYR A 852 -13.55 -25.91 -24.82
CA TYR A 852 -13.80 -26.98 -23.85
C TYR A 852 -15.22 -26.93 -23.27
N ILE A 853 -15.65 -25.76 -22.77
CA ILE A 853 -17.00 -25.63 -22.21
C ILE A 853 -18.10 -25.65 -23.27
N GLN A 854 -17.87 -25.12 -24.48
CA GLN A 854 -18.82 -25.22 -25.61
C GLN A 854 -19.09 -26.67 -25.97
N GLN A 855 -18.06 -27.49 -26.08
CA GLN A 855 -18.20 -28.93 -26.32
C GLN A 855 -18.92 -29.62 -25.16
N THR A 856 -18.58 -29.30 -23.95
CA THR A 856 -19.10 -29.94 -22.74
C THR A 856 -20.58 -29.64 -22.54
N PHE A 857 -21.01 -28.40 -22.78
CA PHE A 857 -22.40 -27.96 -22.59
C PHE A 857 -23.27 -28.08 -23.87
N SER A 858 -22.75 -28.67 -24.95
CA SER A 858 -23.51 -28.85 -26.22
C SER A 858 -24.85 -29.55 -26.00
N ASP A 859 -24.89 -30.61 -25.20
CA ASP A 859 -26.08 -31.37 -24.86
C ASP A 859 -27.07 -30.55 -23.98
N PHE A 860 -26.59 -29.68 -23.13
CA PHE A 860 -27.42 -28.79 -22.30
C PHE A 860 -28.19 -27.79 -23.18
N TYR A 861 -27.54 -27.19 -24.15
CA TYR A 861 -28.18 -26.23 -25.06
C TYR A 861 -29.06 -26.91 -26.11
N SER A 862 -28.79 -28.17 -26.50
CA SER A 862 -29.61 -28.90 -27.47
C SER A 862 -30.93 -29.44 -26.89
N ASN A 863 -31.02 -29.62 -25.57
CA ASN A 863 -32.21 -30.15 -24.88
C ASN A 863 -33.15 -29.06 -24.34
N TYR A 864 -32.86 -27.80 -24.58
CA TYR A 864 -33.65 -26.64 -24.18
C TYR A 864 -33.72 -25.58 -25.28
#